data_f88db8f19cccec4b185f2b3dffb8bbaa
#
_entry.id   f88db8f19cccec4b185f2b3dffb8bbaa
#
_cell.length_a   1.000
_cell.length_b   1.000
_cell.length_c   1.000
_cell.angle_alpha   90.00
_cell.angle_beta   90.00
_cell.angle_gamma   90.00
#
_symmetry.space_group_name_H-M   'P 1'
#
loop_
_entity.id
_entity.type
_entity.pdbx_description
1 polymer ?
#
loop_
_entity_poly.entity_id
_entity_poly.type
_entity_poly.pdbx_seq_one_letter_code
_entity_poly.pdbx_strand_id
1 'polypeptide(L)'
;MWKCVALWALLATQDLWAEPHLKSIKVAITNPTGENRPAENIVLPVPELKKIAPDFYPGSQIVTASNASTIAEDATVLHPTELPSQVDDLDRDSTPDELAFQIDLKPHQTRIVTITWGAVDRIFRLRGDYEKQTNAIFTKKIDGVGWESKRDAFRLYFDKRNAIDLFGKARPSLQLDRYATPGYVYHNYSPDGRDIYLVADALGIGALAGWVNGTAEHVADVDDRGYRIVSTGPVRAIIELTYKGWKIAGKNVDLQERITQWAGERGFLQTIESSNAGDLVFATGLTQQQGIPELRSPATDDPAWLAMWGEQAVEGGNKAVSPILRGSNLGLAIVMAPGSGAAVNKDSKDYLFTFPLKNGIASWYSLAAWDQEGTNDPIAVDGAGEPRYYVARFADIDHMTSQEQLLAYVKQVAGRLKTPVTVKVLSSAAEAQSAPPDSLHPIGSRTYKQAIDLLQKEIDRTAAKWEPVIAAAPPSGVGDSAGDGFFTDGHNQTGEWKPQKGFFWTGSFWTAELWKMSSLTHDEKYRRWAELWSSALVGKEFEQNHDTGFLYFYSSVPGFQLTGDPKLRASALRGADHLVQMFNPVTQLIPAWSANGDDTIIDTMMNLQLLWWASHETADSKYRDVALKHALRAADWFIRNDGSVIQSVHYNPGDNRQQFQLSGNGSFVFPNDAKPGERVFYHTHQGYSWETSWSRGTAWALYGFATAYRETRDPKLLHTAQTIADYIIAELPEDGVPWYDFCDEGVMYRNRDTSAAAIASGGLLQLAALTRDAHKAQAYRSQAERITHSLIDRYLTPTYKGDATPPGVLRHGSGTHPADGMLIYGQYYLLETLIQLDSAISTGNRPAAQ
;
A
#
# COMPACT_ATOMS: atom_id res chain seq x y z
N MET A 1 18.43 -26.59 52.85
CA MET A 1 18.03 -26.87 51.44
C MET A 1 17.10 -25.83 50.82
N TRP A 2 16.47 -24.93 51.57
CA TRP A 2 15.54 -23.89 51.02
C TRP A 2 16.18 -22.56 50.64
N LYS A 3 17.43 -22.31 51.03
CA LYS A 3 18.11 -21.04 50.68
C LYS A 3 18.86 -21.07 49.33
N CYS A 4 19.13 -22.24 48.78
CA CYS A 4 19.78 -22.33 47.46
C CYS A 4 18.81 -22.33 46.26
N VAL A 5 17.52 -22.64 46.48
CA VAL A 5 16.52 -22.59 45.40
C VAL A 5 16.07 -21.17 45.10
N ALA A 6 16.06 -20.27 46.08
CA ALA A 6 15.69 -18.86 45.87
C ALA A 6 16.78 -18.06 45.13
N LEU A 7 18.06 -18.46 45.24
CA LEU A 7 19.15 -17.78 44.52
C LEU A 7 19.27 -18.21 43.05
N TRP A 8 18.84 -19.43 42.72
CA TRP A 8 18.75 -19.90 41.31
C TRP A 8 17.55 -19.34 40.56
N ALA A 9 16.45 -19.06 41.24
CA ALA A 9 15.28 -18.38 40.67
C ALA A 9 15.53 -16.88 40.39
N LEU A 10 16.43 -16.23 41.18
CA LEU A 10 16.81 -14.85 40.95
C LEU A 10 17.89 -14.65 39.88
N LEU A 11 18.72 -15.70 39.61
CA LEU A 11 19.70 -15.67 38.52
C LEU A 11 19.09 -16.07 37.16
N ALA A 12 18.02 -16.85 37.16
CA ALA A 12 17.31 -17.23 35.94
C ALA A 12 16.34 -16.12 35.41
N THR A 13 16.05 -15.10 36.23
CA THR A 13 15.16 -14.00 35.83
C THR A 13 15.90 -12.76 35.31
N GLN A 14 17.23 -12.71 35.37
CA GLN A 14 17.99 -11.57 34.85
C GLN A 14 18.37 -11.69 33.37
N ASP A 15 18.34 -12.89 32.78
CA ASP A 15 18.65 -13.09 31.35
C ASP A 15 17.40 -13.12 30.42
N LEU A 16 16.20 -13.07 31.00
CA LEU A 16 14.94 -13.10 30.22
C LEU A 16 14.55 -11.77 29.57
N TRP A 17 15.32 -10.69 29.79
CA TRP A 17 14.99 -9.35 29.33
C TRP A 17 16.12 -8.65 28.55
N ALA A 18 17.21 -9.35 28.22
CA ALA A 18 18.18 -8.80 27.30
C ALA A 18 17.56 -8.80 25.90
N GLU A 19 17.32 -7.61 25.35
CA GLU A 19 16.92 -7.48 23.94
C GLU A 19 17.90 -8.27 23.06
N PRO A 20 17.43 -9.16 22.17
CA PRO A 20 18.32 -9.93 21.32
C PRO A 20 19.16 -8.98 20.48
N HIS A 21 20.49 -9.16 20.51
CA HIS A 21 21.42 -8.34 19.73
C HIS A 21 21.14 -8.48 18.23
N LEU A 22 21.21 -7.36 17.51
CA LEU A 22 21.20 -7.37 16.05
C LEU A 22 22.47 -8.07 15.54
N LYS A 23 22.31 -8.91 14.54
CA LYS A 23 23.40 -9.62 13.85
C LYS A 23 23.52 -9.13 12.41
N SER A 24 24.66 -9.35 11.81
CA SER A 24 24.86 -8.96 10.41
C SER A 24 25.75 -9.92 9.64
N ILE A 25 25.54 -9.95 8.34
CA ILE A 25 26.37 -10.63 7.35
C ILE A 25 26.69 -9.67 6.21
N LYS A 26 27.87 -9.77 5.64
CA LYS A 26 28.31 -8.91 4.52
C LYS A 26 28.35 -9.68 3.22
N VAL A 27 27.89 -9.05 2.17
CA VAL A 27 27.87 -9.59 0.82
C VAL A 27 28.55 -8.64 -0.14
N ALA A 28 29.53 -9.13 -0.90
CA ALA A 28 30.17 -8.38 -1.97
C ALA A 28 29.42 -8.62 -3.27
N ILE A 29 29.04 -7.53 -3.96
CA ILE A 29 28.37 -7.54 -5.25
C ILE A 29 29.26 -6.81 -6.23
N THR A 30 29.69 -7.50 -7.28
CA THR A 30 30.65 -6.99 -8.26
C THR A 30 30.03 -6.92 -9.64
N ASN A 31 30.09 -5.76 -10.27
CA ASN A 31 29.83 -5.59 -11.69
C ASN A 31 31.07 -5.98 -12.49
N PRO A 32 31.05 -7.09 -13.26
CA PRO A 32 32.23 -7.53 -14.02
C PRO A 32 32.43 -6.78 -15.32
N THR A 33 31.53 -5.87 -15.70
CA THR A 33 31.51 -5.20 -17.01
C THR A 33 31.92 -3.74 -16.90
N GLY A 34 32.29 -3.16 -18.04
CA GLY A 34 32.62 -1.73 -18.21
C GLY A 34 31.37 -0.83 -18.35
N GLU A 35 30.16 -1.33 -18.12
CA GLU A 35 28.92 -0.58 -18.25
C GLU A 35 28.30 -0.26 -16.88
N ASN A 36 27.57 0.86 -16.79
CA ASN A 36 26.75 1.14 -15.61
C ASN A 36 25.58 0.17 -15.51
N ARG A 37 25.29 -0.27 -14.29
CA ARG A 37 24.15 -1.10 -13.97
C ARG A 37 23.27 -0.43 -12.92
N PRO A 38 22.41 0.51 -13.31
CA PRO A 38 21.46 1.10 -12.40
C PRO A 38 20.41 0.05 -12.01
N ALA A 39 19.98 0.05 -10.76
CA ALA A 39 18.98 -0.84 -10.21
C ALA A 39 19.19 -2.33 -10.59
N GLU A 40 20.45 -2.80 -10.48
CA GLU A 40 20.77 -4.20 -10.77
C GLU A 40 20.05 -5.15 -9.81
N ASN A 41 19.40 -6.17 -10.35
CA ASN A 41 18.59 -7.12 -9.63
C ASN A 41 19.45 -8.14 -8.90
N ILE A 42 19.30 -8.25 -7.59
CA ILE A 42 20.07 -9.16 -6.74
C ILE A 42 19.09 -10.12 -6.07
N VAL A 43 19.40 -11.41 -6.18
CA VAL A 43 18.72 -12.48 -5.48
C VAL A 43 19.73 -13.27 -4.65
N LEU A 44 19.46 -13.40 -3.37
CA LEU A 44 20.26 -14.19 -2.43
C LEU A 44 19.44 -15.38 -1.94
N PRO A 45 19.80 -16.61 -2.28
CA PRO A 45 19.14 -17.79 -1.72
C PRO A 45 19.28 -17.82 -0.19
N VAL A 46 18.19 -17.88 0.54
CA VAL A 46 18.17 -17.95 2.02
C VAL A 46 18.96 -19.16 2.54
N PRO A 47 18.91 -20.34 1.91
CA PRO A 47 19.73 -21.45 2.33
C PRO A 47 21.24 -21.16 2.29
N GLU A 48 21.72 -20.36 1.32
CA GLU A 48 23.14 -19.97 1.26
C GLU A 48 23.52 -18.98 2.39
N LEU A 49 22.63 -18.07 2.74
CA LEU A 49 22.81 -17.19 3.89
C LEU A 49 22.83 -17.98 5.20
N LYS A 50 21.94 -18.96 5.36
CA LYS A 50 21.89 -19.82 6.55
C LYS A 50 23.07 -20.76 6.72
N LYS A 51 23.84 -21.06 5.66
CA LYS A 51 25.11 -21.80 5.80
C LYS A 51 26.14 -21.03 6.65
N ILE A 52 26.10 -19.68 6.58
CA ILE A 52 27.03 -18.81 7.31
C ILE A 52 26.38 -18.26 8.57
N ALA A 53 25.11 -17.96 8.53
CA ALA A 53 24.30 -17.45 9.62
C ALA A 53 23.09 -18.37 9.87
N PRO A 54 23.26 -19.51 10.59
CA PRO A 54 22.18 -20.50 10.76
C PRO A 54 20.91 -19.98 11.41
N ASP A 55 21.03 -18.88 12.17
CA ASP A 55 19.94 -18.19 12.82
C ASP A 55 19.40 -16.98 12.02
N PHE A 56 19.83 -16.81 10.77
CA PHE A 56 19.24 -15.79 9.90
C PHE A 56 17.75 -16.03 9.77
N TYR A 57 16.95 -15.04 10.14
CA TYR A 57 15.49 -15.08 10.07
C TYR A 57 15.03 -14.18 8.91
N PRO A 58 14.66 -14.75 7.75
CA PRO A 58 14.18 -14.02 6.61
C PRO A 58 12.82 -13.35 6.94
N GLY A 59 12.61 -12.14 6.40
CA GLY A 59 11.47 -11.30 6.76
C GLY A 59 11.77 -10.31 7.90
N SER A 60 12.78 -10.59 8.72
CA SER A 60 13.24 -9.70 9.79
C SER A 60 14.67 -9.21 9.51
N GLN A 61 14.84 -8.45 8.41
CA GLN A 61 16.14 -7.92 8.00
C GLN A 61 16.06 -6.49 7.47
N ILE A 62 17.21 -5.83 7.52
CA ILE A 62 17.50 -4.56 6.84
C ILE A 62 18.70 -4.79 5.92
N VAL A 63 18.60 -4.33 4.69
CA VAL A 63 19.69 -4.41 3.70
C VAL A 63 20.28 -3.02 3.52
N THR A 64 21.58 -2.85 3.78
CA THR A 64 22.25 -1.56 3.63
C THR A 64 23.46 -1.68 2.72
N ALA A 65 23.65 -0.70 1.82
CA ALA A 65 24.83 -0.61 0.99
C ALA A 65 25.81 0.40 1.60
N SER A 66 27.00 -0.05 2.05
CA SER A 66 28.02 0.85 2.58
C SER A 66 28.66 1.64 1.46
N ASN A 67 28.50 2.95 1.45
CA ASN A 67 29.37 3.85 0.73
C ASN A 67 30.39 4.38 1.76
N ALA A 68 31.61 3.88 1.71
CA ALA A 68 32.64 4.24 2.68
C ALA A 68 33.02 5.73 2.69
N SER A 69 32.52 6.54 1.76
CA SER A 69 32.86 7.95 1.61
C SER A 69 31.76 8.95 2.02
N THR A 70 30.55 8.50 2.42
CA THR A 70 29.42 9.42 2.62
C THR A 70 28.71 9.31 3.97
N ILE A 71 29.21 8.53 4.92
CA ILE A 71 28.58 8.40 6.25
C ILE A 71 28.76 9.66 7.11
N ALA A 72 29.65 10.58 6.75
CA ALA A 72 30.05 11.70 7.60
C ALA A 72 29.26 13.00 7.40
N GLU A 73 28.53 13.19 6.32
CA GLU A 73 28.01 14.52 5.99
C GLU A 73 26.48 14.65 5.96
N ASP A 74 25.72 13.57 6.05
CA ASP A 74 24.24 13.67 6.00
C ASP A 74 23.57 12.82 7.10
N ALA A 75 23.77 13.22 8.33
CA ALA A 75 23.15 12.61 9.52
C ALA A 75 21.61 12.82 9.60
N THR A 76 21.02 13.45 8.59
CA THR A 76 19.58 13.77 8.57
C THR A 76 18.70 12.68 7.95
N VAL A 77 19.29 11.70 7.28
CA VAL A 77 18.58 10.54 6.73
C VAL A 77 18.95 9.31 7.54
N LEU A 78 17.98 8.67 8.17
CA LEU A 78 18.21 7.59 9.14
C LEU A 78 18.90 6.37 8.55
N HIS A 79 18.72 6.07 7.28
CA HIS A 79 19.39 4.99 6.58
C HIS A 79 19.71 5.41 5.13
N PRO A 80 20.64 6.36 4.91
CA PRO A 80 20.94 6.84 3.56
C PRO A 80 21.49 5.74 2.64
N THR A 81 21.79 4.57 3.19
CA THR A 81 22.33 3.41 2.49
C THR A 81 21.38 2.21 2.52
N GLU A 82 20.19 2.34 3.08
CA GLU A 82 19.20 1.27 3.09
C GLU A 82 18.68 1.01 1.68
N LEU A 83 18.61 -0.26 1.32
CA LEU A 83 18.05 -0.74 0.06
C LEU A 83 16.71 -1.40 0.34
N PRO A 84 15.62 -1.02 -0.35
CA PRO A 84 14.38 -1.77 -0.33
C PRO A 84 14.66 -3.25 -0.59
N SER A 85 14.16 -4.11 0.27
CA SER A 85 14.40 -5.54 0.19
C SER A 85 13.13 -6.34 0.43
N GLN A 86 13.10 -7.54 -0.10
CA GLN A 86 11.93 -8.40 -0.12
C GLN A 86 12.38 -9.85 0.05
N VAL A 87 11.56 -10.68 0.71
CA VAL A 87 11.77 -12.13 0.76
C VAL A 87 10.60 -12.85 0.08
N ASP A 88 10.88 -13.94 -0.60
CA ASP A 88 9.88 -14.69 -1.36
C ASP A 88 9.90 -16.16 -0.95
N ASP A 89 8.72 -16.74 -0.72
CA ASP A 89 8.46 -18.17 -0.46
C ASP A 89 8.03 -18.83 -1.77
N LEU A 90 8.93 -19.56 -2.37
CA LEU A 90 8.72 -20.17 -3.69
C LEU A 90 8.08 -21.55 -3.64
N ASP A 91 8.29 -22.31 -2.56
CA ASP A 91 7.86 -23.72 -2.45
C ASP A 91 6.61 -23.92 -1.58
N ARG A 92 6.10 -22.87 -0.93
CA ARG A 92 4.91 -22.83 -0.05
C ARG A 92 5.09 -23.52 1.30
N ASP A 93 6.30 -23.60 1.79
CA ASP A 93 6.54 -24.16 3.11
C ASP A 93 6.42 -23.14 4.24
N SER A 94 6.04 -21.90 3.90
CA SER A 94 5.94 -20.74 4.80
C SER A 94 7.31 -20.23 5.29
N THR A 95 8.38 -20.69 4.68
CA THR A 95 9.74 -20.19 4.94
C THR A 95 10.27 -19.53 3.67
N PRO A 96 10.65 -18.26 3.69
CA PRO A 96 11.20 -17.63 2.49
C PRO A 96 12.46 -18.34 1.98
N ASP A 97 12.52 -18.50 0.65
CA ASP A 97 13.63 -19.12 -0.07
C ASP A 97 14.66 -18.13 -0.53
N GLU A 98 14.23 -16.91 -0.84
CA GLU A 98 15.06 -15.89 -1.44
C GLU A 98 14.92 -14.55 -0.72
N LEU A 99 16.02 -13.79 -0.67
CA LEU A 99 16.07 -12.37 -0.33
C LEU A 99 16.43 -11.59 -1.59
N ALA A 100 15.58 -10.66 -2.00
CA ALA A 100 15.75 -9.84 -3.20
C ALA A 100 15.89 -8.36 -2.86
N PHE A 101 16.71 -7.65 -3.63
CA PHE A 101 16.87 -6.19 -3.59
C PHE A 101 17.50 -5.68 -4.88
N GLN A 102 17.53 -4.36 -5.07
CA GLN A 102 18.20 -3.73 -6.22
C GLN A 102 19.33 -2.82 -5.75
N ILE A 103 20.38 -2.67 -6.58
CA ILE A 103 21.57 -1.88 -6.26
C ILE A 103 22.20 -1.25 -7.50
N ASP A 104 22.60 0.01 -7.40
CA ASP A 104 23.38 0.67 -8.46
C ASP A 104 24.84 0.23 -8.42
N LEU A 105 25.38 -0.14 -9.58
CA LEU A 105 26.79 -0.52 -9.74
C LEU A 105 27.42 0.24 -10.89
N LYS A 106 28.52 0.94 -10.63
CA LYS A 106 29.37 1.55 -11.66
C LYS A 106 30.17 0.48 -12.41
N PRO A 107 30.79 0.81 -13.55
CA PRO A 107 31.72 -0.09 -14.25
C PRO A 107 32.78 -0.67 -13.31
N HIS A 108 32.94 -1.99 -13.35
CA HIS A 108 33.89 -2.77 -12.55
C HIS A 108 33.87 -2.51 -11.04
N GLN A 109 32.73 -1.99 -10.52
CA GLN A 109 32.57 -1.69 -9.10
C GLN A 109 32.23 -2.93 -8.31
N THR A 110 32.84 -3.08 -7.14
CA THR A 110 32.40 -3.95 -6.07
C THR A 110 31.77 -3.09 -4.97
N ARG A 111 30.52 -3.39 -4.60
CA ARG A 111 29.87 -2.81 -3.41
C ARG A 111 29.68 -3.86 -2.33
N ILE A 112 29.86 -3.44 -1.09
CA ILE A 112 29.56 -4.28 0.07
C ILE A 112 28.18 -3.94 0.57
N VAL A 113 27.36 -4.96 0.66
CA VAL A 113 26.01 -4.89 1.26
C VAL A 113 26.07 -5.56 2.60
N THR A 114 25.46 -4.95 3.61
CA THR A 114 25.29 -5.53 4.94
C THR A 114 23.82 -5.89 5.13
N ILE A 115 23.57 -7.16 5.46
CA ILE A 115 22.26 -7.65 5.83
C ILE A 115 22.24 -7.76 7.35
N THR A 116 21.42 -6.96 8.01
CA THR A 116 21.25 -6.94 9.47
C THR A 116 19.91 -7.56 9.83
N TRP A 117 19.89 -8.46 10.80
CA TRP A 117 18.65 -9.09 11.27
C TRP A 117 18.60 -9.20 12.79
N GLY A 118 17.41 -9.46 13.33
CA GLY A 118 17.19 -9.60 14.77
C GLY A 118 15.72 -9.80 15.09
N ALA A 119 15.30 -9.40 16.29
CA ALA A 119 13.91 -9.47 16.69
C ALA A 119 13.02 -8.69 15.72
N VAL A 120 11.90 -9.29 15.34
CA VAL A 120 10.98 -8.78 14.30
C VAL A 120 10.54 -7.35 14.61
N ASP A 121 10.06 -7.10 15.80
CA ASP A 121 9.60 -5.80 16.26
C ASP A 121 10.70 -4.72 16.23
N ARG A 122 11.94 -5.10 16.51
CA ARG A 122 13.09 -4.19 16.47
C ARG A 122 13.49 -3.85 15.04
N ILE A 123 13.55 -4.86 14.17
CA ILE A 123 13.88 -4.63 12.76
C ILE A 123 12.83 -3.74 12.10
N PHE A 124 11.55 -3.97 12.34
CA PHE A 124 10.49 -3.14 11.76
C PHE A 124 10.51 -1.69 12.24
N ARG A 125 10.99 -1.42 13.45
CA ARG A 125 11.19 -0.04 13.93
C ARG A 125 12.39 0.66 13.30
N LEU A 126 13.40 -0.11 12.88
CA LEU A 126 14.63 0.42 12.29
C LEU A 126 14.57 0.47 10.77
N ARG A 127 13.73 -0.32 10.15
CA ARG A 127 13.56 -0.44 8.72
C ARG A 127 12.89 0.80 8.13
N GLY A 128 13.36 1.24 6.96
CA GLY A 128 12.74 2.31 6.19
C GLY A 128 11.38 1.93 5.63
N ASP A 129 10.66 2.94 5.17
CA ASP A 129 9.39 2.80 4.47
C ASP A 129 9.63 2.45 3.00
N TYR A 130 9.04 1.36 2.54
CA TYR A 130 9.20 0.90 1.16
C TYR A 130 7.86 0.97 0.42
N GLU A 131 7.76 1.95 -0.45
CA GLU A 131 6.61 2.04 -1.34
C GLU A 131 6.53 0.82 -2.27
N LYS A 132 5.34 0.24 -2.44
CA LYS A 132 5.09 -0.83 -3.38
C LYS A 132 5.41 -0.37 -4.81
N GLN A 133 6.29 -1.10 -5.51
CA GLN A 133 6.76 -0.76 -6.85
C GLN A 133 6.29 -1.74 -7.92
N THR A 134 5.79 -2.91 -7.50
CA THR A 134 5.30 -3.97 -8.37
C THR A 134 4.01 -4.56 -7.83
N ASN A 135 3.13 -5.02 -8.72
CA ASN A 135 1.86 -5.63 -8.36
C ASN A 135 1.55 -6.84 -9.24
N ALA A 136 0.71 -7.74 -8.74
CA ALA A 136 0.12 -8.81 -9.51
C ALA A 136 -1.28 -9.13 -8.99
N ILE A 137 -2.21 -9.43 -9.89
CA ILE A 137 -3.60 -9.74 -9.57
C ILE A 137 -4.13 -10.84 -10.46
N PHE A 138 -5.18 -11.52 -10.01
CA PHE A 138 -6.04 -12.32 -10.88
C PHE A 138 -7.46 -11.76 -10.85
N THR A 139 -8.03 -11.51 -12.02
CA THR A 139 -9.42 -11.07 -12.10
C THR A 139 -10.06 -11.42 -13.44
N LYS A 140 -11.34 -11.80 -13.40
CA LYS A 140 -12.15 -12.03 -14.61
C LYS A 140 -12.31 -10.77 -15.46
N LYS A 141 -12.15 -9.58 -14.88
CA LYS A 141 -12.31 -8.30 -15.60
C LYS A 141 -11.23 -8.09 -16.67
N ILE A 142 -10.01 -8.58 -16.43
CA ILE A 142 -8.93 -8.58 -17.43
C ILE A 142 -8.70 -9.96 -18.04
N ASP A 143 -9.65 -10.87 -17.92
CA ASP A 143 -9.60 -12.25 -18.44
C ASP A 143 -8.44 -13.11 -17.91
N GLY A 144 -7.84 -12.78 -16.76
CA GLY A 144 -6.77 -13.60 -16.25
C GLY A 144 -5.85 -12.99 -15.21
N VAL A 145 -4.57 -13.33 -15.35
CA VAL A 145 -3.50 -12.90 -14.44
C VAL A 145 -2.84 -11.65 -15.02
N GLY A 146 -2.73 -10.59 -14.21
CA GLY A 146 -1.98 -9.39 -14.57
C GLY A 146 -0.80 -9.18 -13.64
N TRP A 147 0.26 -8.54 -14.14
CA TRP A 147 1.43 -8.11 -13.37
C TRP A 147 1.94 -6.78 -13.89
N GLU A 148 2.58 -6.01 -13.02
CA GLU A 148 3.04 -4.69 -13.37
C GLU A 148 4.22 -4.22 -12.53
N SER A 149 5.06 -3.38 -13.11
CA SER A 149 5.87 -2.39 -12.41
C SER A 149 5.19 -1.02 -12.51
N LYS A 150 5.79 0.04 -11.95
CA LYS A 150 5.27 1.39 -12.21
C LYS A 150 5.43 1.85 -13.68
N ARG A 151 6.20 1.13 -14.50
CA ARG A 151 6.42 1.46 -15.93
C ARG A 151 5.46 0.79 -16.87
N ASP A 152 5.27 -0.51 -16.74
CA ASP A 152 4.46 -1.32 -17.64
C ASP A 152 3.52 -2.23 -16.87
N ALA A 153 2.41 -2.60 -17.52
CA ALA A 153 1.48 -3.60 -17.03
C ALA A 153 1.15 -4.61 -18.13
N PHE A 154 1.09 -5.86 -17.76
CA PHE A 154 0.83 -6.99 -18.63
C PHE A 154 -0.32 -7.82 -18.09
N ARG A 155 -0.96 -8.60 -19.00
CA ARG A 155 -1.91 -9.64 -18.63
C ARG A 155 -1.68 -10.89 -19.44
N LEU A 156 -1.88 -12.05 -18.84
CA LEU A 156 -2.03 -13.32 -19.54
C LEU A 156 -3.53 -13.66 -19.59
N TYR A 157 -4.07 -13.88 -20.78
CA TYR A 157 -5.37 -14.49 -20.95
C TYR A 157 -5.34 -15.92 -20.39
N PHE A 158 -5.92 -16.12 -19.21
CA PHE A 158 -5.81 -17.37 -18.47
C PHE A 158 -6.86 -18.40 -18.92
N ASP A 159 -6.94 -18.60 -20.22
CA ASP A 159 -7.81 -19.57 -20.90
C ASP A 159 -7.06 -20.22 -22.07
N LYS A 160 -7.79 -20.80 -23.02
CA LYS A 160 -7.23 -21.46 -24.21
C LYS A 160 -6.38 -20.55 -25.11
N ARG A 161 -6.52 -19.23 -24.97
CA ARG A 161 -5.68 -18.27 -25.71
C ARG A 161 -4.23 -18.32 -25.21
N ASN A 162 -4.02 -18.37 -23.93
CA ASN A 162 -2.70 -18.38 -23.28
C ASN A 162 -1.74 -17.38 -23.94
N ALA A 163 -2.19 -16.18 -24.16
CA ALA A 163 -1.49 -15.11 -24.86
C ALA A 163 -1.24 -13.94 -23.90
N ILE A 164 -0.14 -13.22 -24.08
CA ILE A 164 0.21 -12.09 -23.22
C ILE A 164 -0.05 -10.77 -23.95
N ASP A 165 -0.80 -9.91 -23.30
CA ASP A 165 -1.19 -8.59 -23.72
C ASP A 165 -0.61 -7.53 -22.77
N LEU A 166 -0.69 -6.24 -23.14
CA LEU A 166 -0.13 -5.17 -22.34
C LEU A 166 -0.98 -3.91 -22.27
N PHE A 167 -0.82 -3.18 -21.19
CA PHE A 167 -1.40 -1.86 -20.96
C PHE A 167 -0.28 -0.81 -20.96
N GLY A 168 -0.40 0.19 -21.81
CA GLY A 168 0.49 1.36 -21.80
C GLY A 168 0.12 2.31 -20.68
N LYS A 169 1.13 2.77 -19.95
CA LYS A 169 0.98 3.70 -18.83
C LYS A 169 1.37 5.11 -19.22
N ALA A 170 0.43 6.04 -19.10
CA ALA A 170 0.68 7.45 -19.34
C ALA A 170 1.44 8.11 -18.17
N ARG A 171 1.45 7.50 -16.99
CA ARG A 171 2.21 7.94 -15.81
C ARG A 171 2.76 6.75 -15.02
N PRO A 172 3.92 6.90 -14.34
CA PRO A 172 4.47 5.85 -13.48
C PRO A 172 3.59 5.63 -12.26
N SER A 173 2.83 4.55 -12.25
CA SER A 173 1.97 4.17 -11.12
C SER A 173 1.58 2.70 -11.23
N LEU A 174 1.11 2.10 -10.13
CA LEU A 174 0.44 0.80 -10.16
C LEU A 174 -1.03 1.02 -10.51
N GLN A 175 -1.55 0.29 -11.50
CA GLN A 175 -2.86 0.56 -12.12
C GLN A 175 -3.73 -0.68 -12.28
N LEU A 176 -3.20 -1.88 -12.13
CA LEU A 176 -3.95 -3.11 -12.36
C LEU A 176 -5.20 -3.22 -11.49
N ASP A 177 -5.12 -2.83 -10.23
CA ASP A 177 -6.29 -2.81 -9.33
C ASP A 177 -7.40 -1.92 -9.87
N ARG A 178 -7.03 -0.81 -10.49
CA ARG A 178 -7.97 0.10 -11.14
C ARG A 178 -8.58 -0.51 -12.40
N TYR A 179 -7.76 -1.14 -13.24
CA TYR A 179 -8.25 -1.84 -14.44
C TYR A 179 -9.17 -3.01 -14.09
N ALA A 180 -8.95 -3.62 -12.93
CA ALA A 180 -9.79 -4.68 -12.38
C ALA A 180 -11.16 -4.18 -11.88
N THR A 181 -11.31 -2.87 -11.63
CA THR A 181 -12.55 -2.31 -11.08
C THR A 181 -13.73 -2.52 -12.03
N PRO A 182 -14.86 -3.08 -11.58
CA PRO A 182 -16.05 -3.21 -12.40
C PRO A 182 -16.50 -1.85 -12.97
N GLY A 183 -16.82 -1.81 -14.25
CA GLY A 183 -17.24 -0.59 -14.95
C GLY A 183 -16.09 0.28 -15.49
N TYR A 184 -14.86 0.09 -15.06
CA TYR A 184 -13.73 0.79 -15.65
C TYR A 184 -13.46 0.27 -17.08
N VAL A 185 -13.33 1.19 -18.06
CA VAL A 185 -13.11 0.84 -19.48
C VAL A 185 -11.65 1.13 -19.84
N TYR A 186 -10.78 0.16 -19.67
CA TYR A 186 -9.33 0.29 -19.91
C TYR A 186 -8.96 0.35 -21.40
N HIS A 187 -9.89 0.15 -22.33
CA HIS A 187 -9.69 0.37 -23.77
C HIS A 187 -9.77 1.86 -24.15
N ASN A 188 -10.29 2.73 -23.27
CA ASN A 188 -10.36 4.15 -23.52
C ASN A 188 -9.12 4.85 -22.97
N TYR A 189 -8.72 5.95 -23.60
CA TYR A 189 -7.70 6.82 -23.04
C TYR A 189 -8.11 7.35 -21.66
N SER A 190 -7.17 7.30 -20.75
CA SER A 190 -7.28 7.90 -19.42
C SER A 190 -5.93 8.54 -19.06
N PRO A 191 -5.85 9.42 -18.06
CA PRO A 191 -4.58 9.91 -17.54
C PRO A 191 -3.64 8.84 -17.02
N ASP A 192 -4.15 7.62 -16.80
CA ASP A 192 -3.35 6.47 -16.37
C ASP A 192 -2.77 5.68 -17.55
N GLY A 193 -3.38 5.80 -18.72
CA GLY A 193 -3.04 5.02 -19.90
C GLY A 193 -4.23 4.22 -20.45
N ARG A 194 -3.96 3.16 -21.19
CA ARG A 194 -4.98 2.29 -21.79
C ARG A 194 -4.39 0.96 -22.26
N ASP A 195 -5.25 0.06 -22.72
CA ASP A 195 -4.88 -1.08 -23.55
C ASP A 195 -4.36 -0.56 -24.90
N ILE A 196 -3.13 -0.93 -25.26
CA ILE A 196 -2.40 -0.40 -26.43
C ILE A 196 -1.96 -1.49 -27.42
N TYR A 197 -2.43 -2.72 -27.26
CA TYR A 197 -1.96 -3.84 -28.06
C TYR A 197 -3.09 -4.79 -28.44
N LEU A 198 -3.20 -5.14 -29.72
CA LEU A 198 -4.14 -6.14 -30.21
C LEU A 198 -3.43 -7.48 -30.40
N VAL A 199 -3.71 -8.42 -29.55
CA VAL A 199 -3.15 -9.78 -29.61
C VAL A 199 -3.95 -10.69 -30.59
N ALA A 200 -5.26 -10.52 -30.66
CA ALA A 200 -6.17 -11.36 -31.42
C ALA A 200 -6.02 -12.87 -31.08
N ASP A 201 -5.66 -13.69 -32.07
CA ASP A 201 -5.45 -15.13 -31.93
C ASP A 201 -3.96 -15.54 -32.04
N ALA A 202 -3.06 -14.59 -31.81
CA ALA A 202 -1.61 -14.75 -31.78
C ALA A 202 -1.07 -14.87 -30.35
N LEU A 203 0.24 -14.97 -30.17
CA LEU A 203 0.88 -15.12 -28.84
C LEU A 203 0.91 -13.83 -28.02
N GLY A 204 0.83 -12.67 -28.68
CA GLY A 204 1.03 -11.39 -28.00
C GLY A 204 2.51 -11.08 -27.80
N ILE A 205 2.91 -10.79 -26.55
CA ILE A 205 4.30 -10.50 -26.20
C ILE A 205 4.88 -11.61 -25.31
N GLY A 206 5.66 -12.50 -25.90
CA GLY A 206 6.45 -13.46 -25.13
C GLY A 206 5.68 -14.65 -24.56
N ALA A 207 4.41 -14.87 -24.92
CA ALA A 207 3.66 -16.01 -24.40
C ALA A 207 4.27 -17.35 -24.82
N LEU A 208 4.11 -18.34 -23.94
CA LEU A 208 4.57 -19.70 -24.17
C LEU A 208 3.70 -20.44 -25.20
N ALA A 209 4.34 -21.14 -26.14
CA ALA A 209 3.72 -22.04 -27.10
C ALA A 209 4.60 -23.28 -27.35
N GLY A 210 4.06 -24.27 -28.01
CA GLY A 210 4.82 -25.35 -28.59
C GLY A 210 5.00 -25.16 -30.11
N TRP A 211 6.09 -25.66 -30.66
CA TRP A 211 6.36 -25.58 -32.10
C TRP A 211 6.05 -26.91 -32.77
N VAL A 212 4.97 -26.96 -33.53
CA VAL A 212 4.48 -28.18 -34.17
C VAL A 212 4.20 -27.92 -35.64
N ASN A 213 4.79 -28.71 -36.53
CA ASN A 213 4.57 -28.66 -37.99
C ASN A 213 4.70 -27.25 -38.62
N GLY A 214 5.62 -26.42 -38.06
CA GLY A 214 5.85 -25.06 -38.58
C GLY A 214 4.87 -23.99 -38.05
N THR A 215 4.15 -24.28 -36.97
CA THR A 215 3.17 -23.39 -36.37
C THR A 215 3.34 -23.38 -34.86
N ALA A 216 3.15 -22.21 -34.23
CA ALA A 216 3.07 -22.06 -32.77
C ALA A 216 1.70 -22.54 -32.30
N GLU A 217 1.66 -23.53 -31.42
CA GLU A 217 0.46 -24.05 -30.79
C GLU A 217 0.38 -23.53 -29.32
N HIS A 218 -0.70 -22.80 -29.02
CA HIS A 218 -0.95 -22.27 -27.68
C HIS A 218 -1.08 -23.38 -26.64
N VAL A 219 -0.84 -23.04 -25.33
CA VAL A 219 -1.12 -23.93 -24.23
C VAL A 219 -2.64 -23.94 -23.97
N ALA A 220 -3.39 -24.58 -24.90
CA ALA A 220 -4.85 -24.51 -24.96
C ALA A 220 -5.55 -25.74 -24.39
N ASP A 221 -5.19 -26.93 -24.87
CA ASP A 221 -5.80 -28.20 -24.46
C ASP A 221 -5.03 -28.81 -23.30
N VAL A 222 -5.42 -28.39 -22.07
CA VAL A 222 -4.85 -28.82 -20.80
C VAL A 222 -5.91 -29.52 -19.96
N ASP A 223 -5.52 -30.51 -19.19
CA ASP A 223 -6.43 -31.16 -18.22
C ASP A 223 -6.75 -30.24 -17.05
N ASP A 224 -5.77 -29.42 -16.61
CA ASP A 224 -5.92 -28.40 -15.56
C ASP A 224 -4.93 -27.26 -15.73
N ARG A 225 -5.31 -26.06 -15.28
CA ARG A 225 -4.42 -24.90 -15.18
C ARG A 225 -4.61 -24.18 -13.84
N GLY A 226 -3.51 -23.82 -13.22
CA GLY A 226 -3.49 -23.11 -11.95
C GLY A 226 -2.62 -21.87 -12.00
N TYR A 227 -2.86 -20.96 -11.08
CA TYR A 227 -1.99 -19.82 -10.86
C TYR A 227 -1.72 -19.62 -9.37
N ARG A 228 -0.62 -18.97 -9.07
CA ARG A 228 -0.28 -18.47 -7.74
C ARG A 228 0.42 -17.13 -7.87
N ILE A 229 -0.04 -16.13 -7.15
CA ILE A 229 0.74 -14.93 -6.90
C ILE A 229 1.65 -15.24 -5.71
N VAL A 230 2.94 -15.38 -5.97
CA VAL A 230 3.93 -15.70 -4.94
C VAL A 230 4.20 -14.48 -4.10
N SER A 231 4.44 -13.34 -4.74
CA SER A 231 4.71 -12.09 -4.05
C SER A 231 4.41 -10.88 -4.93
N THR A 232 4.18 -9.77 -4.27
CA THR A 232 4.14 -8.42 -4.85
C THR A 232 4.87 -7.49 -3.89
N GLY A 233 5.51 -6.43 -4.36
CA GLY A 233 6.22 -5.64 -3.35
C GLY A 233 7.09 -4.50 -3.88
N PRO A 234 8.09 -4.05 -3.05
CA PRO A 234 8.98 -2.95 -3.38
C PRO A 234 9.98 -3.29 -4.46
N VAL A 235 10.25 -4.58 -4.60
CA VAL A 235 11.39 -5.05 -5.40
C VAL A 235 10.92 -5.81 -6.62
N ARG A 236 10.00 -6.77 -6.45
CA ARG A 236 9.51 -7.57 -7.57
C ARG A 236 8.14 -8.19 -7.30
N ALA A 237 7.40 -8.50 -8.36
CA ALA A 237 6.25 -9.40 -8.36
C ALA A 237 6.65 -10.74 -8.98
N ILE A 238 6.18 -11.83 -8.38
CA ILE A 238 6.39 -13.20 -8.86
C ILE A 238 5.05 -13.90 -8.99
N ILE A 239 4.81 -14.48 -10.16
CA ILE A 239 3.63 -15.28 -10.46
C ILE A 239 4.10 -16.66 -10.91
N GLU A 240 3.43 -17.70 -10.47
CA GLU A 240 3.58 -19.06 -10.97
C GLU A 240 2.30 -19.52 -11.65
N LEU A 241 2.46 -20.12 -12.81
CA LEU A 241 1.40 -20.74 -13.58
C LEU A 241 1.72 -22.23 -13.71
N THR A 242 0.70 -23.07 -13.60
CA THR A 242 0.84 -24.51 -13.75
C THR A 242 -0.12 -25.00 -14.81
N TYR A 243 0.37 -25.85 -15.68
CA TYR A 243 -0.41 -26.50 -16.73
C TYR A 243 -0.22 -28.00 -16.61
N LYS A 244 -1.30 -28.75 -16.40
CA LYS A 244 -1.30 -30.20 -16.28
C LYS A 244 -1.89 -30.85 -17.49
N GLY A 245 -1.20 -31.89 -17.99
CA GLY A 245 -1.68 -32.68 -19.09
C GLY A 245 -1.87 -31.91 -20.41
N TRP A 246 -1.03 -30.91 -20.70
CA TRP A 246 -1.09 -30.20 -21.98
C TRP A 246 -0.91 -31.16 -23.16
N LYS A 247 -1.94 -31.26 -23.97
CA LYS A 247 -1.98 -32.19 -25.14
C LYS A 247 -1.38 -31.51 -26.36
N ILE A 248 -0.16 -31.87 -26.67
CA ILE A 248 0.61 -31.29 -27.76
C ILE A 248 1.48 -32.35 -28.46
N ALA A 249 1.52 -32.36 -29.79
CA ALA A 249 2.33 -33.29 -30.60
C ALA A 249 2.20 -34.77 -30.18
N GLY A 250 1.00 -35.18 -29.72
CA GLY A 250 0.72 -36.53 -29.25
C GLY A 250 1.27 -36.86 -27.87
N LYS A 251 1.72 -35.87 -27.11
CA LYS A 251 2.20 -35.96 -25.71
C LYS A 251 1.26 -35.31 -24.74
N ASN A 252 1.35 -35.72 -23.46
CA ASN A 252 0.77 -35.01 -22.34
C ASN A 252 1.91 -34.40 -21.52
N VAL A 253 1.99 -33.08 -21.48
CA VAL A 253 3.10 -32.35 -20.88
C VAL A 253 2.62 -31.58 -19.65
N ASP A 254 3.33 -31.71 -18.55
CA ASP A 254 3.17 -30.87 -17.36
C ASP A 254 4.20 -29.76 -17.37
N LEU A 255 3.75 -28.52 -17.16
CA LEU A 255 4.60 -27.34 -17.16
C LEU A 255 4.37 -26.53 -15.90
N GLN A 256 5.44 -25.95 -15.42
CA GLN A 256 5.42 -24.82 -14.50
C GLN A 256 6.05 -23.61 -15.20
N GLU A 257 5.39 -22.46 -15.15
CA GLU A 257 5.91 -21.20 -15.68
C GLU A 257 6.00 -20.21 -14.53
N ARG A 258 7.15 -19.54 -14.39
CA ARG A 258 7.35 -18.45 -13.43
C ARG A 258 7.58 -17.15 -14.18
N ILE A 259 6.81 -16.13 -13.83
CA ILE A 259 6.92 -14.77 -14.34
C ILE A 259 7.44 -13.90 -13.22
N THR A 260 8.51 -13.13 -13.47
CA THR A 260 9.11 -12.20 -12.49
C THR A 260 9.21 -10.80 -13.10
N GLN A 261 8.51 -9.85 -12.50
CA GLN A 261 8.53 -8.42 -12.84
C GLN A 261 9.29 -7.66 -11.78
N TRP A 262 10.38 -6.99 -12.13
CA TRP A 262 11.16 -6.18 -11.21
C TRP A 262 10.72 -4.71 -11.19
N ALA A 263 10.92 -4.07 -10.05
CA ALA A 263 10.65 -2.64 -9.87
C ALA A 263 11.44 -1.80 -10.88
N GLY A 264 10.78 -0.84 -11.52
CA GLY A 264 11.40 0.06 -12.49
C GLY A 264 11.80 -0.53 -13.83
N GLU A 265 11.67 -1.84 -14.04
CA GLU A 265 11.95 -2.48 -15.33
C GLU A 265 10.77 -2.40 -16.30
N ARG A 266 11.11 -2.40 -17.59
CA ARG A 266 10.17 -2.34 -18.73
C ARG A 266 9.77 -3.72 -19.24
N GLY A 267 9.88 -4.73 -18.44
CA GLY A 267 9.60 -6.09 -18.88
C GLY A 267 9.73 -7.09 -17.75
N PHE A 268 9.59 -8.33 -18.09
CA PHE A 268 9.52 -9.44 -17.15
C PHE A 268 10.33 -10.63 -17.63
N LEU A 269 10.90 -11.37 -16.69
CA LEU A 269 11.55 -12.65 -16.92
C LEU A 269 10.52 -13.77 -16.86
N GLN A 270 10.53 -14.65 -17.87
CA GLN A 270 9.78 -15.89 -17.86
C GLN A 270 10.74 -17.07 -17.76
N THR A 271 10.39 -18.04 -16.93
CA THR A 271 11.11 -19.30 -16.81
C THR A 271 10.10 -20.44 -16.81
N ILE A 272 10.29 -21.41 -17.70
CA ILE A 272 9.47 -22.60 -17.76
C ILE A 272 10.26 -23.81 -17.34
N GLU A 273 9.57 -24.75 -16.68
CA GLU A 273 10.13 -26.02 -16.24
C GLU A 273 9.18 -27.18 -16.57
N SER A 274 9.74 -28.28 -17.05
CA SER A 274 9.02 -29.53 -17.28
C SER A 274 9.95 -30.73 -17.14
N SER A 275 9.48 -31.74 -16.43
CA SER A 275 10.19 -33.00 -16.28
C SER A 275 9.82 -34.05 -17.35
N ASN A 276 8.73 -33.83 -18.09
CA ASN A 276 8.15 -34.80 -19.00
C ASN A 276 7.94 -34.31 -20.45
N ALA A 277 8.42 -33.12 -20.80
CA ALA A 277 8.31 -32.55 -22.14
C ALA A 277 9.13 -33.33 -23.19
N GLY A 278 10.22 -33.99 -22.78
CA GLY A 278 11.09 -34.77 -23.66
C GLY A 278 11.77 -33.89 -24.73
N ASP A 279 11.59 -34.27 -25.99
CA ASP A 279 12.16 -33.60 -27.17
C ASP A 279 11.21 -32.54 -27.79
N LEU A 280 10.16 -32.15 -27.07
CA LEU A 280 9.26 -31.09 -27.55
C LEU A 280 10.05 -29.79 -27.76
N VAL A 281 9.82 -29.16 -28.91
CA VAL A 281 10.35 -27.84 -29.21
C VAL A 281 9.29 -26.80 -28.78
N PHE A 282 9.70 -25.84 -28.00
CA PHE A 282 8.86 -24.74 -27.53
C PHE A 282 9.02 -23.53 -28.45
N ALA A 283 8.08 -22.60 -28.34
CA ALA A 283 8.11 -21.31 -29.01
C ALA A 283 7.70 -20.18 -28.08
N THR A 284 8.21 -19.00 -28.34
CA THR A 284 7.74 -17.72 -27.81
C THR A 284 7.88 -16.66 -28.88
N GLY A 285 7.09 -15.59 -28.86
CA GLY A 285 7.12 -14.66 -29.97
C GLY A 285 6.43 -13.33 -29.77
N LEU A 286 6.42 -12.54 -30.84
CA LEU A 286 5.76 -11.25 -30.98
C LEU A 286 4.73 -11.32 -32.06
N THR A 287 3.50 -10.90 -31.82
CA THR A 287 2.43 -10.85 -32.82
C THR A 287 2.83 -9.97 -34.00
N GLN A 288 2.72 -10.50 -35.23
CA GLN A 288 2.98 -9.74 -36.43
C GLN A 288 1.96 -8.60 -36.59
N GLN A 289 2.43 -7.41 -36.83
CA GLN A 289 1.60 -6.24 -37.09
C GLN A 289 1.80 -5.77 -38.53
N GLN A 290 0.73 -5.35 -39.21
CA GLN A 290 0.78 -4.94 -40.61
C GLN A 290 1.73 -3.75 -40.79
N GLY A 291 2.73 -3.90 -41.63
CA GLY A 291 3.68 -2.86 -41.98
C GLY A 291 4.83 -2.68 -40.98
N ILE A 292 4.88 -3.47 -39.91
CA ILE A 292 5.96 -3.44 -38.91
C ILE A 292 6.87 -4.66 -39.10
N PRO A 293 8.11 -4.48 -39.56
CA PRO A 293 9.03 -5.61 -39.77
C PRO A 293 9.63 -6.09 -38.43
N GLU A 294 10.06 -7.33 -38.40
CA GLU A 294 10.91 -7.83 -37.32
C GLU A 294 12.29 -7.16 -37.36
N LEU A 295 12.80 -6.90 -36.16
CA LEU A 295 14.19 -6.57 -35.92
C LEU A 295 14.80 -7.70 -35.11
N ARG A 296 16.05 -8.08 -35.38
CA ARG A 296 16.66 -9.24 -34.71
C ARG A 296 18.18 -9.06 -34.55
N SER A 297 18.72 -9.74 -33.55
CA SER A 297 20.15 -9.88 -33.39
C SER A 297 20.78 -10.66 -34.59
N PRO A 298 22.08 -10.42 -34.87
CA PRO A 298 22.85 -11.33 -35.72
C PRO A 298 22.73 -12.78 -35.25
N ALA A 299 22.71 -13.73 -36.18
CA ALA A 299 22.57 -15.15 -35.86
C ALA A 299 23.70 -15.70 -34.95
N THR A 300 24.79 -14.98 -34.84
CA THR A 300 25.95 -15.30 -33.97
C THR A 300 25.82 -14.81 -32.57
N ASP A 301 24.84 -13.97 -32.28
CA ASP A 301 24.69 -13.36 -30.95
C ASP A 301 24.06 -14.36 -29.98
N ASP A 302 24.60 -14.38 -28.76
CA ASP A 302 24.10 -15.12 -27.63
C ASP A 302 24.26 -14.23 -26.38
N PRO A 303 23.18 -13.74 -25.82
CA PRO A 303 21.73 -13.98 -26.09
C PRO A 303 21.22 -13.44 -27.44
N ALA A 304 20.35 -14.23 -28.06
CA ALA A 304 19.60 -13.78 -29.23
C ALA A 304 18.41 -12.90 -28.79
N TRP A 305 18.03 -11.93 -29.66
CA TRP A 305 16.85 -11.10 -29.41
C TRP A 305 16.03 -10.86 -30.69
N LEU A 306 14.71 -10.69 -30.50
CA LEU A 306 13.74 -10.22 -31.48
C LEU A 306 13.10 -8.94 -30.98
N ALA A 307 12.81 -7.98 -31.88
CA ALA A 307 12.11 -6.75 -31.54
C ALA A 307 11.24 -6.24 -32.69
N MET A 308 10.36 -5.30 -32.38
CA MET A 308 9.58 -4.53 -33.34
C MET A 308 9.29 -3.13 -32.78
N TRP A 309 9.09 -2.15 -33.67
CA TRP A 309 8.77 -0.76 -33.32
C TRP A 309 7.87 -0.15 -34.37
N GLY A 310 6.75 0.46 -33.96
CA GLY A 310 5.86 1.19 -34.84
C GLY A 310 4.44 1.37 -34.30
N GLU A 311 3.60 2.03 -35.11
CA GLU A 311 2.18 2.21 -34.82
C GLU A 311 1.44 0.87 -34.92
N GLN A 312 0.89 0.38 -33.84
CA GLN A 312 0.26 -0.95 -33.80
C GLN A 312 -1.26 -0.85 -33.70
N ALA A 313 -1.93 -1.93 -34.10
CA ALA A 313 -3.36 -2.07 -33.93
C ALA A 313 -3.73 -2.21 -32.46
N VAL A 314 -4.85 -1.61 -32.06
CA VAL A 314 -5.43 -1.70 -30.73
C VAL A 314 -6.86 -2.21 -30.79
N GLU A 315 -7.39 -2.70 -29.69
CA GLU A 315 -8.81 -3.05 -29.63
C GLU A 315 -9.68 -1.79 -29.68
N GLY A 316 -10.55 -1.69 -30.67
CA GLY A 316 -11.53 -0.62 -30.80
C GLY A 316 -12.82 -0.95 -30.06
N GLY A 317 -13.42 0.04 -29.40
CA GLY A 317 -14.71 -0.09 -28.73
C GLY A 317 -15.88 -0.44 -29.65
N ASN A 318 -15.69 -0.44 -30.99
CA ASN A 318 -16.63 -0.90 -32.01
C ASN A 318 -15.97 -2.04 -32.81
N LYS A 319 -16.46 -3.24 -32.68
CA LYS A 319 -15.88 -4.51 -33.15
C LYS A 319 -15.68 -4.67 -34.67
N ALA A 320 -15.89 -3.66 -35.51
CA ALA A 320 -15.84 -3.81 -36.98
C ALA A 320 -14.46 -3.58 -37.59
N VAL A 321 -13.59 -2.77 -36.98
CA VAL A 321 -12.23 -2.50 -37.49
C VAL A 321 -11.33 -2.22 -36.27
N SER A 322 -10.20 -2.91 -36.19
CA SER A 322 -9.16 -2.60 -35.19
C SER A 322 -8.45 -1.32 -35.63
N PRO A 323 -8.64 -0.19 -34.96
CA PRO A 323 -7.96 1.05 -35.33
C PRO A 323 -6.47 0.93 -35.05
N ILE A 324 -5.65 1.46 -35.96
CA ILE A 324 -4.23 1.72 -35.65
C ILE A 324 -4.17 2.96 -34.79
N LEU A 325 -3.42 2.88 -33.66
CA LEU A 325 -3.21 4.02 -32.78
C LEU A 325 -2.23 5.01 -33.42
N ARG A 326 -2.78 5.89 -34.26
CA ARG A 326 -2.01 6.82 -35.08
C ARG A 326 -1.17 7.78 -34.23
N GLY A 327 0.11 7.94 -34.62
CA GLY A 327 1.08 8.81 -33.95
C GLY A 327 1.49 8.32 -32.57
N SER A 328 1.27 7.04 -32.29
CA SER A 328 1.70 6.37 -31.05
C SER A 328 2.46 5.11 -31.43
N ASN A 329 3.73 5.03 -31.08
CA ASN A 329 4.57 3.89 -31.39
C ASN A 329 4.74 2.99 -30.16
N LEU A 330 4.63 1.69 -30.42
CA LEU A 330 4.89 0.65 -29.43
C LEU A 330 6.11 -0.16 -29.86
N GLY A 331 7.07 -0.26 -28.95
CA GLY A 331 8.23 -1.14 -29.06
C GLY A 331 8.01 -2.39 -28.25
N LEU A 332 8.27 -3.55 -28.85
CA LEU A 332 8.22 -4.85 -28.18
C LEU A 332 9.51 -5.60 -28.44
N ALA A 333 9.98 -6.39 -27.47
CA ALA A 333 11.14 -7.25 -27.69
C ALA A 333 11.13 -8.49 -26.79
N ILE A 334 11.84 -9.52 -27.24
CA ILE A 334 12.15 -10.74 -26.50
C ILE A 334 13.65 -10.94 -26.55
N VAL A 335 14.25 -11.26 -25.42
CA VAL A 335 15.67 -11.61 -25.27
C VAL A 335 15.75 -13.00 -24.66
N MET A 336 16.32 -13.95 -25.37
CA MET A 336 16.48 -15.32 -24.88
C MET A 336 17.58 -15.40 -23.82
N ALA A 337 17.47 -16.35 -22.90
CA ALA A 337 18.60 -16.65 -22.01
C ALA A 337 19.85 -17.10 -22.78
N PRO A 338 21.07 -16.78 -22.27
CA PRO A 338 22.31 -17.24 -22.88
C PRO A 338 22.33 -18.75 -23.03
N GLY A 339 22.86 -19.21 -24.16
CA GLY A 339 22.97 -20.61 -24.41
C GLY A 339 21.63 -21.36 -24.61
N SER A 340 20.51 -20.69 -24.80
CA SER A 340 19.20 -21.30 -24.99
C SER A 340 19.13 -22.26 -26.19
N GLY A 341 19.95 -22.02 -27.22
CA GLY A 341 19.86 -22.74 -28.48
C GLY A 341 18.65 -22.34 -29.32
N ALA A 342 18.14 -21.14 -29.09
CA ALA A 342 16.97 -20.64 -29.79
C ALA A 342 17.29 -20.36 -31.26
N ALA A 343 16.32 -20.68 -32.12
CA ALA A 343 16.34 -20.37 -33.53
C ALA A 343 15.23 -19.40 -33.91
N VAL A 344 15.51 -18.41 -34.75
CA VAL A 344 14.50 -17.49 -35.27
C VAL A 344 13.61 -18.18 -36.29
N ASN A 345 12.31 -18.09 -36.07
CA ASN A 345 11.28 -18.64 -36.96
C ASN A 345 10.13 -17.63 -37.11
N LYS A 346 9.14 -17.95 -37.86
CA LYS A 346 7.85 -17.25 -37.93
C LYS A 346 6.78 -18.20 -38.41
N ASP A 347 5.56 -17.94 -38.10
CA ASP A 347 4.38 -18.52 -38.73
C ASP A 347 3.50 -17.44 -39.37
N SER A 348 2.22 -17.69 -39.55
CA SER A 348 1.30 -16.72 -40.17
C SER A 348 0.88 -15.58 -39.25
N LYS A 349 1.18 -15.68 -37.94
CA LYS A 349 0.70 -14.77 -36.88
C LYS A 349 1.82 -14.11 -36.11
N ASP A 350 2.93 -14.82 -35.92
CA ASP A 350 3.97 -14.41 -34.96
C ASP A 350 5.37 -14.45 -35.56
N TYR A 351 6.22 -13.52 -35.14
CA TYR A 351 7.68 -13.62 -35.20
C TYR A 351 8.16 -14.40 -33.97
N LEU A 352 8.96 -15.46 -34.16
CA LEU A 352 9.16 -16.48 -33.15
C LEU A 352 10.64 -16.77 -32.85
N PHE A 353 10.90 -17.10 -31.59
CA PHE A 353 11.97 -18.00 -31.22
C PHE A 353 11.41 -19.40 -30.99
N THR A 354 12.11 -20.39 -31.50
CA THR A 354 11.87 -21.82 -31.20
C THR A 354 13.08 -22.39 -30.46
N PHE A 355 12.87 -23.17 -29.41
CA PHE A 355 13.94 -23.62 -28.51
C PHE A 355 13.57 -24.93 -27.79
N PRO A 356 14.57 -25.79 -27.50
CA PRO A 356 14.39 -26.96 -26.63
C PRO A 356 14.50 -26.55 -25.15
N LEU A 357 13.97 -27.37 -24.25
CA LEU A 357 14.35 -27.25 -22.83
C LEU A 357 15.76 -27.82 -22.61
N LYS A 358 16.58 -27.11 -21.83
CA LYS A 358 17.90 -27.60 -21.39
C LYS A 358 17.81 -28.02 -19.94
N ASN A 359 18.05 -29.27 -19.66
CA ASN A 359 17.83 -29.85 -18.31
C ASN A 359 16.41 -29.62 -17.76
N GLY A 360 15.41 -29.60 -18.67
CA GLY A 360 14.01 -29.35 -18.31
C GLY A 360 13.63 -27.89 -18.15
N ILE A 361 14.52 -26.94 -18.39
CA ILE A 361 14.28 -25.49 -18.12
C ILE A 361 14.58 -24.67 -19.38
N ALA A 362 13.82 -23.58 -19.57
CA ALA A 362 14.14 -22.50 -20.49
C ALA A 362 13.68 -21.14 -19.90
N SER A 363 14.37 -20.05 -20.29
CA SER A 363 14.03 -18.70 -19.84
C SER A 363 14.21 -17.68 -20.95
N TRP A 364 13.39 -16.63 -20.89
CA TRP A 364 13.50 -15.45 -21.77
C TRP A 364 12.96 -14.21 -21.05
N TYR A 365 13.38 -13.04 -21.52
CA TYR A 365 12.94 -11.75 -21.02
C TYR A 365 12.09 -11.07 -22.09
N SER A 366 10.86 -10.67 -21.75
CA SER A 366 9.93 -9.93 -22.60
C SER A 366 9.84 -8.49 -22.13
N LEU A 367 9.88 -7.51 -23.03
CA LEU A 367 9.84 -6.10 -22.68
C LEU A 367 9.02 -5.27 -23.68
N ALA A 368 8.48 -4.17 -23.18
CA ALA A 368 7.70 -3.20 -23.95
C ALA A 368 8.17 -1.76 -23.69
N ALA A 369 7.91 -0.87 -24.64
CA ALA A 369 8.13 0.55 -24.50
C ALA A 369 7.10 1.31 -25.35
N TRP A 370 6.37 2.22 -24.74
CA TRP A 370 5.36 3.02 -25.40
C TRP A 370 5.81 4.48 -25.48
N ASP A 371 5.80 5.10 -26.67
CA ASP A 371 6.28 6.47 -26.86
C ASP A 371 5.39 7.55 -26.20
N GLN A 372 4.25 7.15 -25.62
CA GLN A 372 3.37 8.02 -24.83
C GLN A 372 3.53 7.84 -23.30
N GLU A 373 4.50 7.07 -22.86
CA GLU A 373 4.78 6.92 -21.44
C GLU A 373 5.15 8.26 -20.80
N GLY A 374 4.68 8.48 -19.56
CA GLY A 374 4.97 9.71 -18.81
C GLY A 374 4.20 10.94 -19.30
N THR A 375 3.18 10.77 -20.14
CA THR A 375 2.35 11.87 -20.62
C THR A 375 1.12 12.04 -19.72
N ASN A 376 0.91 13.24 -19.17
CA ASN A 376 -0.15 13.48 -18.18
C ASN A 376 -1.41 14.12 -18.74
N ASP A 377 -1.31 14.86 -19.85
CA ASP A 377 -2.41 15.67 -20.35
C ASP A 377 -2.77 15.34 -21.80
N PRO A 378 -4.05 15.15 -22.12
CA PRO A 378 -4.49 15.06 -23.51
C PRO A 378 -4.28 16.41 -24.19
N ILE A 379 -3.38 16.49 -25.19
CA ILE A 379 -3.10 17.73 -25.95
C ILE A 379 -3.82 17.85 -27.27
N ALA A 380 -4.22 16.73 -27.83
CA ALA A 380 -4.91 16.73 -29.10
C ALA A 380 -5.71 15.42 -29.26
N VAL A 381 -6.69 15.46 -30.15
CA VAL A 381 -7.32 14.25 -30.70
C VAL A 381 -6.55 13.90 -31.97
N ASP A 382 -6.21 12.63 -32.13
CA ASP A 382 -5.63 12.16 -33.41
C ASP A 382 -6.66 12.16 -34.55
N GLY A 383 -6.23 11.78 -35.74
CA GLY A 383 -7.12 11.74 -36.91
C GLY A 383 -8.27 10.72 -36.79
N ALA A 384 -8.26 9.86 -35.78
CA ALA A 384 -9.35 8.94 -35.44
C ALA A 384 -10.26 9.46 -34.33
N GLY A 385 -9.99 10.68 -33.82
CA GLY A 385 -10.76 11.30 -32.73
C GLY A 385 -10.32 10.88 -31.32
N GLU A 386 -9.21 10.15 -31.19
CA GLU A 386 -8.67 9.73 -29.92
C GLU A 386 -7.76 10.81 -29.31
N PRO A 387 -7.83 11.09 -28.02
CA PRO A 387 -6.99 12.08 -27.37
C PRO A 387 -5.52 11.63 -27.38
N ARG A 388 -4.64 12.53 -27.75
CA ARG A 388 -3.21 12.38 -27.58
C ARG A 388 -2.79 13.08 -26.30
N TYR A 389 -1.87 12.46 -25.59
CA TYR A 389 -1.34 13.01 -24.36
C TYR A 389 -0.03 13.74 -24.61
N TYR A 390 0.13 14.89 -24.00
CA TYR A 390 1.37 15.67 -24.09
C TYR A 390 2.46 15.07 -23.20
N VAL A 391 3.66 14.97 -23.74
CA VAL A 391 4.85 14.57 -22.99
C VAL A 391 5.20 15.66 -21.98
N ALA A 392 4.60 15.67 -20.81
CA ALA A 392 5.22 16.33 -19.67
C ALA A 392 6.44 15.48 -19.31
N ARG A 393 7.61 15.98 -19.64
CA ARG A 393 8.89 15.33 -19.30
C ARG A 393 8.99 15.27 -17.78
N PHE A 394 8.71 14.10 -17.21
CA PHE A 394 9.28 13.79 -15.92
C PHE A 394 10.78 13.59 -16.15
N ALA A 395 11.59 14.42 -15.51
CA ALA A 395 13.05 14.46 -15.73
C ALA A 395 13.75 13.13 -15.37
N ASP A 396 13.06 12.18 -14.77
CA ASP A 396 13.60 10.94 -14.23
C ASP A 396 13.13 9.67 -14.96
N ILE A 397 12.39 9.78 -16.07
CA ILE A 397 11.94 8.62 -16.83
C ILE A 397 12.74 8.53 -18.11
N ASP A 398 13.40 7.40 -18.33
CA ASP A 398 13.97 7.00 -19.62
C ASP A 398 12.82 6.86 -20.63
N HIS A 399 12.45 7.95 -21.25
CA HIS A 399 11.37 8.00 -22.21
C HIS A 399 11.87 7.46 -23.55
N MET A 400 11.29 6.34 -23.99
CA MET A 400 11.65 5.74 -25.26
C MET A 400 10.72 6.22 -26.36
N THR A 401 11.26 7.03 -27.26
CA THR A 401 10.54 7.63 -28.38
C THR A 401 11.05 7.15 -29.74
N SER A 402 12.03 6.26 -29.76
CA SER A 402 12.60 5.78 -31.01
C SER A 402 13.01 4.30 -30.97
N GLN A 403 13.07 3.71 -32.15
CA GLN A 403 13.58 2.34 -32.33
C GLN A 403 15.02 2.17 -31.82
N GLU A 404 15.86 3.18 -31.99
CA GLU A 404 17.26 3.13 -31.55
C GLU A 404 17.38 3.04 -30.05
N GLN A 405 16.52 3.77 -29.31
CA GLN A 405 16.47 3.70 -27.84
C GLN A 405 15.98 2.32 -27.37
N LEU A 406 14.96 1.77 -28.01
CA LEU A 406 14.49 0.40 -27.75
C LEU A 406 15.63 -0.60 -27.93
N LEU A 407 16.32 -0.56 -29.08
CA LEU A 407 17.40 -1.49 -29.39
C LEU A 407 18.61 -1.32 -28.46
N ALA A 408 18.88 -0.12 -28.00
CA ALA A 408 19.92 0.12 -26.98
C ALA A 408 19.55 -0.57 -25.66
N TYR A 409 18.29 -0.44 -25.21
CA TYR A 409 17.81 -1.10 -24.01
C TYR A 409 17.79 -2.64 -24.16
N VAL A 410 17.36 -3.16 -25.29
CA VAL A 410 17.41 -4.61 -25.60
C VAL A 410 18.83 -5.16 -25.49
N LYS A 411 19.81 -4.43 -26.03
CA LYS A 411 21.22 -4.83 -25.94
C LYS A 411 21.75 -4.76 -24.50
N GLN A 412 21.31 -3.77 -23.73
CA GLN A 412 21.63 -3.69 -22.31
C GLN A 412 21.10 -4.89 -21.52
N VAL A 413 19.83 -5.27 -21.76
CA VAL A 413 19.23 -6.47 -21.15
C VAL A 413 20.00 -7.72 -21.55
N ALA A 414 20.29 -7.89 -22.85
CA ALA A 414 21.09 -9.01 -23.35
C ALA A 414 22.49 -9.05 -22.68
N GLY A 415 23.15 -7.90 -22.50
CA GLY A 415 24.43 -7.79 -21.81
C GLY A 415 24.37 -8.21 -20.34
N ARG A 416 23.31 -7.81 -19.65
CA ARG A 416 23.07 -8.21 -18.23
C ARG A 416 22.85 -9.72 -18.12
N LEU A 417 22.04 -10.32 -19.00
CA LEU A 417 21.81 -11.75 -19.02
C LEU A 417 23.08 -12.54 -19.38
N LYS A 418 23.89 -12.05 -20.32
CA LYS A 418 25.14 -12.69 -20.74
C LYS A 418 26.18 -12.71 -19.64
N THR A 419 26.29 -11.63 -18.90
CA THR A 419 27.34 -11.44 -17.92
C THR A 419 26.73 -10.94 -16.60
N PRO A 420 26.12 -11.83 -15.81
CA PRO A 420 25.52 -11.45 -14.55
C PRO A 420 26.54 -10.90 -13.55
N VAL A 421 26.08 -10.15 -12.57
CA VAL A 421 26.93 -9.71 -11.45
C VAL A 421 27.41 -10.89 -10.62
N THR A 422 28.57 -10.72 -10.00
CA THR A 422 29.10 -11.74 -9.08
C THR A 422 28.67 -11.39 -7.65
N VAL A 423 28.08 -12.36 -6.97
CA VAL A 423 27.64 -12.22 -5.57
C VAL A 423 28.45 -13.16 -4.69
N LYS A 424 29.04 -12.65 -3.61
CA LYS A 424 29.84 -13.44 -2.68
C LYS A 424 29.53 -13.05 -1.23
N VAL A 425 29.09 -14.01 -0.44
CA VAL A 425 28.95 -13.84 1.00
C VAL A 425 30.34 -13.85 1.66
N LEU A 426 30.67 -12.82 2.46
CA LEU A 426 32.05 -12.54 2.89
C LEU A 426 32.38 -12.96 4.31
N SER A 427 31.45 -12.92 5.26
CA SER A 427 31.78 -13.06 6.67
C SER A 427 30.80 -13.99 7.38
N SER A 428 31.30 -14.62 8.46
CA SER A 428 30.44 -15.24 9.45
C SER A 428 29.50 -14.21 10.07
N ALA A 429 28.34 -14.66 10.53
CA ALA A 429 27.45 -13.83 11.31
C ALA A 429 28.20 -13.21 12.49
N ALA A 430 28.24 -11.90 12.58
CA ALA A 430 28.81 -11.16 13.69
C ALA A 430 27.70 -10.29 14.29
N GLU A 431 27.81 -10.03 15.59
CA GLU A 431 27.00 -8.99 16.20
C GLU A 431 27.27 -7.69 15.42
N ALA A 432 26.22 -7.06 14.93
CA ALA A 432 26.35 -5.77 14.32
C ALA A 432 26.94 -4.84 15.39
N GLN A 433 28.14 -4.29 15.16
CA GLN A 433 28.62 -3.17 15.96
C GLN A 433 27.74 -1.96 15.61
N SER A 434 26.49 -2.04 16.03
CA SER A 434 25.65 -0.88 16.12
C SER A 434 26.04 -0.06 17.32
N ALA A 435 25.73 1.20 17.32
CA ALA A 435 25.54 1.99 18.52
C ALA A 435 24.94 1.12 19.64
N PRO A 436 25.31 1.34 20.92
CA PRO A 436 24.96 0.47 22.01
C PRO A 436 23.49 0.08 21.92
N PRO A 437 23.14 -1.18 22.22
CA PRO A 437 21.79 -1.68 22.07
C PRO A 437 20.86 -0.66 22.70
N ASP A 438 20.06 -0.04 21.86
CA ASP A 438 19.06 0.90 22.32
C ASP A 438 18.11 0.11 23.19
N SER A 439 18.32 0.20 24.49
CA SER A 439 17.42 -0.40 25.45
C SER A 439 16.09 0.32 25.31
N LEU A 440 15.23 -0.22 24.46
CA LEU A 440 13.84 0.25 24.36
C LEU A 440 13.25 0.26 25.76
N HIS A 441 12.41 1.25 26.02
CA HIS A 441 11.71 1.29 27.30
C HIS A 441 10.88 0.00 27.46
N PRO A 442 11.00 -0.73 28.56
CA PRO A 442 10.15 -1.89 28.83
C PRO A 442 8.67 -1.48 28.77
N ILE A 443 7.81 -2.32 28.19
CA ILE A 443 6.36 -2.07 28.18
C ILE A 443 5.86 -1.96 29.63
N GLY A 444 5.09 -0.91 29.94
CA GLY A 444 4.64 -0.58 31.29
C GLY A 444 5.63 0.25 32.11
N SER A 445 6.76 0.68 31.50
CA SER A 445 7.75 1.51 32.20
C SER A 445 7.36 2.97 32.36
N ARG A 446 6.50 3.49 31.47
CA ARG A 446 6.00 4.87 31.52
C ARG A 446 4.61 4.93 32.12
N THR A 447 4.38 5.95 32.92
CA THR A 447 3.02 6.32 33.35
C THR A 447 2.31 7.09 32.25
N TYR A 448 0.99 7.08 32.27
CA TYR A 448 0.17 7.86 31.33
C TYR A 448 0.48 9.36 31.44
N LYS A 449 0.67 9.86 32.65
CA LYS A 449 1.09 11.26 32.91
C LYS A 449 2.40 11.62 32.24
N GLN A 450 3.42 10.76 32.32
CA GLN A 450 4.70 10.98 31.63
C GLN A 450 4.52 11.03 30.11
N ALA A 451 3.66 10.19 29.55
CA ALA A 451 3.35 10.20 28.10
C ALA A 451 2.61 11.49 27.70
N ILE A 452 1.66 11.96 28.50
CA ILE A 452 0.99 13.24 28.28
C ILE A 452 2.00 14.39 28.30
N ASP A 453 2.95 14.40 29.23
CA ASP A 453 3.99 15.44 29.34
C ASP A 453 4.93 15.43 28.11
N LEU A 454 5.15 14.27 27.50
CA LEU A 454 5.91 14.15 26.23
C LEU A 454 5.11 14.72 25.06
N LEU A 455 3.84 14.35 24.91
CA LEU A 455 2.96 14.90 23.86
C LEU A 455 2.80 16.42 24.01
N GLN A 456 2.69 16.93 25.23
CA GLN A 456 2.65 18.37 25.50
C GLN A 456 3.88 19.10 24.96
N LYS A 457 5.08 18.54 25.11
CA LYS A 457 6.33 19.13 24.56
C LYS A 457 6.31 19.20 23.04
N GLU A 458 5.79 18.16 22.40
CA GLU A 458 5.65 18.12 20.93
C GLU A 458 4.63 19.16 20.47
N ILE A 459 3.45 19.22 21.11
CA ILE A 459 2.41 20.22 20.84
C ILE A 459 2.95 21.64 21.01
N ASP A 460 3.68 21.91 22.08
CA ASP A 460 4.29 23.23 22.33
C ASP A 460 5.30 23.60 21.23
N ARG A 461 6.16 22.66 20.83
CA ARG A 461 7.14 22.85 19.76
C ARG A 461 6.47 23.15 18.43
N THR A 462 5.45 22.39 18.09
CA THR A 462 4.70 22.53 16.84
C THR A 462 3.91 23.83 16.80
N ALA A 463 3.20 24.16 17.87
CA ALA A 463 2.44 25.41 17.97
C ALA A 463 3.35 26.64 17.85
N ALA A 464 4.49 26.66 18.56
CA ALA A 464 5.44 27.76 18.50
C ALA A 464 6.00 28.00 17.08
N LYS A 465 6.20 26.94 16.32
CA LYS A 465 6.66 27.04 14.93
C LYS A 465 5.59 27.56 13.98
N TRP A 466 4.34 27.11 14.12
CA TRP A 466 3.30 27.33 13.12
C TRP A 466 2.32 28.45 13.49
N GLU A 467 2.25 28.91 14.76
CA GLU A 467 1.42 30.06 15.16
C GLU A 467 1.63 31.30 14.28
N PRO A 468 2.89 31.72 13.96
CA PRO A 468 3.10 32.88 13.09
C PRO A 468 2.61 32.65 11.65
N VAL A 469 2.67 31.40 11.16
CA VAL A 469 2.25 31.07 9.80
C VAL A 469 0.74 31.22 9.64
N ILE A 470 -0.04 30.54 10.50
CA ILE A 470 -1.50 30.60 10.44
C ILE A 470 -2.06 31.99 10.79
N ALA A 471 -1.40 32.72 11.69
CA ALA A 471 -1.80 34.06 12.03
C ALA A 471 -1.57 35.08 10.89
N ALA A 472 -0.53 34.87 10.06
CA ALA A 472 -0.22 35.76 8.96
C ALA A 472 -1.09 35.49 7.71
N ALA A 473 -1.41 34.23 7.45
CA ALA A 473 -2.16 33.79 6.28
C ALA A 473 -3.02 32.56 6.61
N PRO A 474 -4.21 32.77 7.21
CA PRO A 474 -5.11 31.63 7.43
C PRO A 474 -5.54 31.02 6.09
N PRO A 475 -5.73 29.69 6.01
CA PRO A 475 -6.06 29.01 4.76
C PRO A 475 -7.32 29.54 4.14
N SER A 476 -7.27 29.80 2.83
CA SER A 476 -8.39 30.36 2.06
C SER A 476 -9.42 29.32 1.63
N GLY A 477 -9.05 28.04 1.62
CA GLY A 477 -9.94 26.94 1.23
C GLY A 477 -9.22 25.57 1.19
N VAL A 478 -9.96 24.55 0.81
CA VAL A 478 -9.42 23.20 0.66
C VAL A 478 -8.46 23.13 -0.53
N GLY A 479 -7.21 22.77 -0.29
CA GLY A 479 -6.24 22.51 -1.35
C GLY A 479 -5.48 23.73 -1.89
N ASP A 480 -5.69 24.93 -1.35
CA ASP A 480 -5.27 26.16 -2.03
C ASP A 480 -3.83 26.62 -1.79
N SER A 481 -3.16 26.26 -0.72
CA SER A 481 -1.79 26.74 -0.51
C SER A 481 -0.91 25.75 0.25
N ALA A 482 0.38 25.75 -0.10
CA ALA A 482 1.36 24.99 0.65
C ALA A 482 1.72 25.72 1.95
N GLY A 483 1.65 25.06 3.10
CA GLY A 483 2.23 25.55 4.33
C GLY A 483 1.27 26.25 5.29
N ASP A 484 0.01 25.86 5.33
CA ASP A 484 -1.03 26.58 6.07
C ASP A 484 -1.10 26.26 7.57
N GLY A 485 -0.18 25.47 8.11
CA GLY A 485 -0.17 25.13 9.55
C GLY A 485 -1.24 24.12 9.96
N PHE A 486 -1.80 23.36 9.00
CA PHE A 486 -2.57 22.14 9.24
C PHE A 486 -1.78 20.92 8.81
N PHE A 487 -1.95 19.79 9.49
CA PHE A 487 -1.08 18.64 9.36
C PHE A 487 -1.84 17.35 9.10
N THR A 488 -1.26 16.45 8.32
CA THR A 488 -1.71 15.07 8.16
C THR A 488 -0.62 14.12 8.67
N ASP A 489 0.57 14.22 8.09
CA ASP A 489 1.72 13.36 8.35
C ASP A 489 3.00 14.15 8.59
N GLY A 490 3.99 13.48 9.13
CA GLY A 490 5.30 14.03 9.42
C GLY A 490 6.40 12.99 9.47
N HIS A 491 7.61 13.42 9.73
CA HIS A 491 8.79 12.58 9.69
C HIS A 491 9.07 11.91 11.05
N ASN A 492 9.11 10.60 11.10
CA ASN A 492 9.41 9.80 12.30
C ASN A 492 10.70 10.19 13.02
N GLN A 493 11.71 10.70 12.28
CA GLN A 493 13.04 10.95 12.79
C GLN A 493 13.24 12.37 13.27
N THR A 494 12.70 13.31 12.51
CA THR A 494 12.86 14.74 12.82
C THR A 494 11.73 15.29 13.66
N GLY A 495 10.58 14.59 13.70
CA GLY A 495 9.35 15.09 14.30
C GLY A 495 8.77 16.30 13.58
N GLU A 496 9.18 16.56 12.35
CA GLU A 496 8.69 17.68 11.58
C GLU A 496 7.42 17.30 10.82
N TRP A 497 6.38 18.09 11.02
CA TRP A 497 5.14 17.96 10.26
C TRP A 497 5.33 18.43 8.83
N LYS A 498 4.79 17.69 7.87
CA LYS A 498 4.72 18.12 6.47
C LYS A 498 3.54 19.10 6.34
N PRO A 499 3.76 20.28 5.77
CA PRO A 499 2.68 21.21 5.55
C PRO A 499 1.69 20.68 4.51
N GLN A 500 0.42 20.73 4.83
CA GLN A 500 -0.65 20.39 3.89
C GLN A 500 -1.11 21.63 3.14
N LYS A 501 -1.65 21.44 1.94
CA LYS A 501 -2.39 22.47 1.23
C LYS A 501 -3.80 22.56 1.81
N GLY A 502 -4.12 23.71 2.39
CA GLY A 502 -5.42 23.95 3.01
C GLY A 502 -5.66 23.10 4.28
N PHE A 503 -6.90 23.04 4.70
CA PHE A 503 -7.29 22.33 5.93
C PHE A 503 -7.89 20.95 5.65
N PHE A 504 -7.18 20.11 4.94
CA PHE A 504 -7.56 18.72 4.68
C PHE A 504 -8.27 18.07 5.89
N TRP A 505 -9.05 17.02 5.74
CA TRP A 505 -9.90 16.41 6.78
C TRP A 505 -9.18 16.15 8.12
N THR A 506 -7.88 15.99 8.10
CA THR A 506 -7.05 15.73 9.29
C THR A 506 -6.76 16.98 10.12
N GLY A 507 -6.95 18.18 9.57
CA GLY A 507 -6.49 19.43 10.19
C GLY A 507 -7.11 19.73 11.54
N SER A 508 -8.35 19.31 11.77
CA SER A 508 -9.06 19.53 13.02
C SER A 508 -8.56 18.65 14.18
N PHE A 509 -7.85 17.56 13.92
CA PHE A 509 -7.25 16.77 14.99
C PHE A 509 -6.14 17.56 15.72
N TRP A 510 -5.36 18.34 14.99
CA TRP A 510 -4.44 19.31 15.59
C TRP A 510 -5.17 20.31 16.48
N THR A 511 -6.25 20.89 15.97
CA THR A 511 -7.08 21.82 16.73
C THR A 511 -7.66 21.17 17.99
N ALA A 512 -8.09 19.91 17.87
CA ALA A 512 -8.61 19.15 19.02
C ALA A 512 -7.56 18.87 20.10
N GLU A 513 -6.30 18.62 19.71
CA GLU A 513 -5.20 18.50 20.69
C GLU A 513 -5.04 19.78 21.50
N LEU A 514 -5.08 20.93 20.83
CA LEU A 514 -5.00 22.23 21.51
C LEU A 514 -6.16 22.46 22.48
N TRP A 515 -7.39 22.11 22.08
CA TRP A 515 -8.56 22.19 22.97
C TRP A 515 -8.45 21.22 24.15
N LYS A 516 -7.96 20.00 23.93
CA LYS A 516 -7.73 19.03 25.02
C LYS A 516 -6.65 19.53 25.98
N MET A 517 -5.56 20.11 25.48
CA MET A 517 -4.51 20.71 26.32
C MET A 517 -5.02 21.92 27.09
N SER A 518 -5.86 22.75 26.48
CA SER A 518 -6.52 23.87 27.16
C SER A 518 -7.36 23.37 28.34
N SER A 519 -8.19 22.35 28.13
CA SER A 519 -9.02 21.76 29.20
C SER A 519 -8.21 21.07 30.29
N LEU A 520 -7.11 20.40 29.91
CA LEU A 520 -6.28 19.65 30.86
C LEU A 520 -5.39 20.54 31.72
N THR A 521 -4.79 21.58 31.14
CA THR A 521 -3.77 22.40 31.79
C THR A 521 -4.31 23.71 32.35
N HIS A 522 -5.44 24.19 31.82
CA HIS A 522 -5.99 25.53 32.06
C HIS A 522 -5.01 26.65 31.68
N ASP A 523 -4.01 26.40 30.84
CA ASP A 523 -3.09 27.41 30.34
C ASP A 523 -3.71 28.11 29.12
N GLU A 524 -3.85 29.44 29.27
CA GLU A 524 -4.48 30.32 28.25
C GLU A 524 -3.76 30.29 26.87
N LYS A 525 -2.48 29.86 26.82
CA LYS A 525 -1.79 29.72 25.52
C LYS A 525 -2.45 28.68 24.62
N TYR A 526 -2.89 27.55 25.17
CA TYR A 526 -3.55 26.50 24.37
C TYR A 526 -4.93 26.94 23.90
N ARG A 527 -5.67 27.66 24.75
CA ARG A 527 -6.95 28.23 24.35
C ARG A 527 -6.78 29.21 23.20
N ARG A 528 -5.84 30.16 23.31
CA ARG A 528 -5.55 31.14 22.27
C ARG A 528 -5.16 30.43 20.94
N TRP A 529 -4.31 29.42 21.00
CA TRP A 529 -3.95 28.67 19.82
C TRP A 529 -5.15 27.93 19.23
N ALA A 530 -5.93 27.23 20.06
CA ALA A 530 -7.10 26.49 19.61
C ALA A 530 -8.16 27.42 18.94
N GLU A 531 -8.39 28.60 19.50
CA GLU A 531 -9.27 29.62 18.91
C GLU A 531 -8.75 30.11 17.55
N LEU A 532 -7.44 30.31 17.41
CA LEU A 532 -6.80 30.74 16.16
C LEU A 532 -7.04 29.71 15.04
N TRP A 533 -6.72 28.44 15.29
CA TRP A 533 -6.91 27.36 14.29
C TRP A 533 -8.39 27.05 14.04
N SER A 534 -9.25 27.07 15.08
CA SER A 534 -10.70 26.84 14.89
C SER A 534 -11.35 27.95 14.05
N SER A 535 -10.94 29.19 14.22
CA SER A 535 -11.52 30.31 13.45
C SER A 535 -11.22 30.25 11.96
N ALA A 536 -10.12 29.62 11.55
CA ALA A 536 -9.79 29.41 10.15
C ALA A 536 -10.78 28.47 9.41
N LEU A 537 -11.49 27.61 10.12
CA LEU A 537 -12.49 26.69 9.58
C LEU A 537 -13.90 27.29 9.50
N VAL A 538 -14.17 28.38 10.24
CA VAL A 538 -15.50 28.99 10.27
C VAL A 538 -15.86 29.58 8.91
N GLY A 539 -17.03 29.22 8.39
CA GLY A 539 -17.52 29.66 7.08
C GLY A 539 -17.16 28.73 5.92
N LYS A 540 -16.49 27.61 6.20
CA LYS A 540 -16.06 26.62 5.20
C LYS A 540 -16.87 25.31 5.24
N GLU A 541 -17.98 25.27 5.93
CA GLU A 541 -18.73 24.08 6.29
C GLU A 541 -19.31 23.32 5.07
N PHE A 542 -19.54 24.00 3.95
CA PHE A 542 -20.11 23.42 2.73
C PHE A 542 -19.06 23.16 1.64
N GLU A 543 -17.80 23.43 1.91
CA GLU A 543 -16.70 23.21 0.97
C GLU A 543 -16.13 21.77 1.03
N GLN A 544 -16.63 20.95 1.95
CA GLN A 544 -16.12 19.61 2.24
C GLN A 544 -17.10 18.51 1.82
N ASN A 545 -16.58 17.31 1.76
CA ASN A 545 -17.31 16.05 1.61
C ASN A 545 -17.84 15.57 2.98
N HIS A 546 -18.00 14.25 3.17
CA HIS A 546 -18.41 13.67 4.46
C HIS A 546 -17.47 14.02 5.62
N ASP A 547 -16.21 14.38 5.35
CA ASP A 547 -15.20 14.73 6.36
C ASP A 547 -15.52 16.07 7.08
N THR A 548 -16.55 16.76 6.65
CA THR A 548 -17.18 17.84 7.43
C THR A 548 -17.43 17.42 8.89
N GLY A 549 -17.76 16.14 9.12
CA GLY A 549 -17.89 15.59 10.46
C GLY A 549 -16.58 15.67 11.26
N PHE A 550 -15.49 15.20 10.71
CA PHE A 550 -14.17 15.30 11.34
C PHE A 550 -13.78 16.75 11.61
N LEU A 551 -13.91 17.62 10.61
CA LEU A 551 -13.45 19.00 10.73
C LEU A 551 -14.16 19.76 11.86
N TYR A 552 -15.47 19.68 11.97
CA TYR A 552 -16.22 20.53 12.89
C TYR A 552 -16.46 19.87 14.25
N PHE A 553 -16.47 18.54 14.34
CA PHE A 553 -16.56 17.84 15.61
C PHE A 553 -15.28 18.01 16.45
N TYR A 554 -14.13 18.06 15.82
CA TYR A 554 -12.83 18.17 16.51
C TYR A 554 -12.30 19.62 16.63
N SER A 555 -12.97 20.61 16.03
CA SER A 555 -12.61 22.01 16.14
C SER A 555 -13.69 22.86 16.83
N SER A 556 -14.82 23.04 16.15
CA SER A 556 -15.88 23.96 16.57
C SER A 556 -16.66 23.46 17.80
N VAL A 557 -16.90 22.14 17.89
CA VAL A 557 -17.64 21.56 19.03
C VAL A 557 -16.88 21.74 20.34
N PRO A 558 -15.62 21.32 20.51
CA PRO A 558 -14.90 21.53 21.79
C PRO A 558 -14.66 23.01 22.07
N GLY A 559 -14.46 23.82 21.03
CA GLY A 559 -14.34 25.25 21.18
C GLY A 559 -15.59 25.90 21.78
N PHE A 560 -16.76 25.56 21.25
CA PHE A 560 -18.03 26.01 21.83
C PHE A 560 -18.23 25.51 23.26
N GLN A 561 -17.99 24.23 23.51
CA GLN A 561 -18.17 23.63 24.83
C GLN A 561 -17.29 24.28 25.92
N LEU A 562 -16.07 24.70 25.56
CA LEU A 562 -15.13 25.29 26.52
C LEU A 562 -15.29 26.81 26.65
N THR A 563 -15.73 27.51 25.59
CA THR A 563 -15.75 28.98 25.56
C THR A 563 -17.15 29.57 25.55
N GLY A 564 -18.14 28.80 25.12
CA GLY A 564 -19.50 29.32 24.85
C GLY A 564 -19.62 30.17 23.59
N ASP A 565 -18.59 30.17 22.71
CA ASP A 565 -18.60 31.03 21.51
C ASP A 565 -19.73 30.63 20.54
N PRO A 566 -20.72 31.53 20.31
CA PRO A 566 -21.86 31.26 19.44
C PRO A 566 -21.45 31.10 17.96
N LYS A 567 -20.31 31.62 17.52
CA LYS A 567 -19.81 31.45 16.15
C LYS A 567 -19.36 30.01 15.91
N LEU A 568 -18.65 29.43 16.88
CA LEU A 568 -18.23 28.04 16.80
C LEU A 568 -19.44 27.11 16.88
N ARG A 569 -20.41 27.40 17.75
CA ARG A 569 -21.69 26.65 17.77
C ARG A 569 -22.40 26.66 16.43
N ALA A 570 -22.56 27.85 15.85
CA ALA A 570 -23.23 28.01 14.56
C ALA A 570 -22.46 27.29 13.42
N SER A 571 -21.14 27.34 13.43
CA SER A 571 -20.30 26.63 12.48
C SER A 571 -20.48 25.10 12.58
N ALA A 572 -20.43 24.54 13.78
CA ALA A 572 -20.66 23.10 13.98
C ALA A 572 -22.07 22.66 13.54
N LEU A 573 -23.10 23.46 13.80
CA LEU A 573 -24.46 23.16 13.35
C LEU A 573 -24.61 23.23 11.83
N ARG A 574 -23.99 24.22 11.15
CA ARG A 574 -23.96 24.25 9.68
C ARG A 574 -23.24 23.04 9.08
N GLY A 575 -22.15 22.60 9.70
CA GLY A 575 -21.48 21.35 9.31
C GLY A 575 -22.39 20.13 9.47
N ALA A 576 -23.14 20.04 10.56
CA ALA A 576 -24.13 18.98 10.76
C ALA A 576 -25.25 19.04 9.71
N ASP A 577 -25.76 20.24 9.39
CA ASP A 577 -26.75 20.44 8.34
C ASP A 577 -26.23 20.00 6.96
N HIS A 578 -24.94 20.25 6.67
CA HIS A 578 -24.31 19.77 5.44
C HIS A 578 -24.32 18.23 5.35
N LEU A 579 -23.93 17.52 6.41
CA LEU A 579 -24.02 16.05 6.44
C LEU A 579 -25.45 15.52 6.25
N VAL A 580 -26.44 16.21 6.82
CA VAL A 580 -27.87 15.87 6.59
C VAL A 580 -28.25 16.07 5.13
N GLN A 581 -27.77 17.13 4.48
CA GLN A 581 -28.02 17.38 3.05
C GLN A 581 -27.35 16.34 2.14
N MET A 582 -26.17 15.83 2.54
CA MET A 582 -25.50 14.75 1.81
C MET A 582 -26.21 13.39 1.93
N PHE A 583 -27.00 13.16 2.95
CA PHE A 583 -27.63 11.87 3.21
C PHE A 583 -28.57 11.43 2.08
N ASN A 584 -28.32 10.24 1.55
CA ASN A 584 -29.18 9.63 0.54
C ASN A 584 -30.24 8.74 1.19
N PRO A 585 -31.53 9.09 1.10
CA PRO A 585 -32.59 8.32 1.75
C PRO A 585 -32.86 6.96 1.08
N VAL A 586 -32.43 6.77 -0.19
CA VAL A 586 -32.62 5.49 -0.92
C VAL A 586 -31.64 4.44 -0.42
N THR A 587 -30.38 4.80 -0.30
CA THR A 587 -29.31 3.91 0.22
C THR A 587 -29.25 3.91 1.74
N GLN A 588 -29.77 4.95 2.39
CA GLN A 588 -29.64 5.23 3.82
C GLN A 588 -28.19 5.46 4.26
N LEU A 589 -27.37 6.01 3.37
CA LEU A 589 -25.95 6.32 3.63
C LEU A 589 -25.67 7.80 3.34
N ILE A 590 -24.61 8.32 3.94
CA ILE A 590 -23.96 9.57 3.55
C ILE A 590 -22.85 9.17 2.59
N PRO A 591 -22.88 9.61 1.31
CA PRO A 591 -21.79 9.36 0.36
C PRO A 591 -20.49 10.02 0.81
N ALA A 592 -19.36 9.40 0.46
CA ALA A 592 -18.06 9.87 0.91
C ALA A 592 -17.64 11.18 0.23
N TRP A 593 -17.83 11.31 -1.09
CA TRP A 593 -17.15 12.35 -1.87
C TRP A 593 -18.07 13.51 -2.31
N SER A 594 -19.32 13.26 -2.52
CA SER A 594 -20.29 14.29 -2.94
C SER A 594 -21.72 13.90 -2.60
N ALA A 595 -22.59 14.87 -2.41
CA ALA A 595 -24.04 14.63 -2.39
C ALA A 595 -24.45 13.92 -3.70
N ASN A 596 -25.29 12.89 -3.62
CA ASN A 596 -25.65 12.01 -4.73
C ASN A 596 -24.51 11.10 -5.27
N GLY A 597 -23.39 10.99 -4.56
CA GLY A 597 -22.35 10.02 -4.85
C GLY A 597 -22.82 8.58 -4.67
N ASP A 598 -22.07 7.67 -5.26
CA ASP A 598 -22.35 6.23 -5.33
C ASP A 598 -21.42 5.38 -4.46
N ASP A 599 -20.59 6.02 -3.63
CA ASP A 599 -19.58 5.41 -2.82
C ASP A 599 -19.65 5.94 -1.38
N THR A 600 -19.53 5.04 -0.42
CA THR A 600 -19.38 5.36 1.00
C THR A 600 -18.23 4.56 1.58
N ILE A 601 -17.41 5.19 2.43
CA ILE A 601 -16.33 4.54 3.14
C ILE A 601 -16.63 4.44 4.64
N ILE A 602 -15.99 3.48 5.29
CA ILE A 602 -16.22 3.18 6.72
C ILE A 602 -15.91 4.35 7.64
N ASP A 603 -15.01 5.24 7.22
CA ASP A 603 -14.61 6.48 7.92
C ASP A 603 -15.81 7.39 8.25
N THR A 604 -16.88 7.31 7.44
CA THR A 604 -18.13 8.06 7.68
C THR A 604 -18.72 7.77 9.05
N MET A 605 -18.49 6.57 9.62
CA MET A 605 -18.96 6.23 10.97
C MET A 605 -18.40 7.20 12.04
N MET A 606 -17.19 7.71 11.84
CA MET A 606 -16.58 8.70 12.73
C MET A 606 -17.15 10.10 12.52
N ASN A 607 -17.54 10.43 11.31
CA ASN A 607 -18.14 11.70 10.95
C ASN A 607 -19.55 11.90 11.55
N LEU A 608 -20.24 10.79 11.90
CA LEU A 608 -21.53 10.82 12.58
C LEU A 608 -21.48 11.48 13.98
N GLN A 609 -20.30 11.61 14.59
CA GLN A 609 -20.15 12.24 15.89
C GLN A 609 -20.69 13.67 15.92
N LEU A 610 -20.51 14.40 14.80
CA LEU A 610 -21.08 15.74 14.65
C LEU A 610 -22.61 15.74 14.67
N LEU A 611 -23.23 14.73 14.04
CA LEU A 611 -24.70 14.57 14.04
C LEU A 611 -25.25 14.21 15.41
N TRP A 612 -24.57 13.30 16.14
CA TRP A 612 -24.95 12.98 17.51
C TRP A 612 -24.90 14.21 18.42
N TRP A 613 -23.81 14.98 18.32
CA TRP A 613 -23.67 16.23 19.06
C TRP A 613 -24.77 17.23 18.70
N ALA A 614 -25.04 17.45 17.40
CA ALA A 614 -26.06 18.39 16.94
C ALA A 614 -27.48 18.00 17.43
N SER A 615 -27.77 16.70 17.49
CA SER A 615 -29.04 16.21 18.04
C SER A 615 -29.18 16.53 19.53
N HIS A 616 -28.14 16.36 20.34
CA HIS A 616 -28.16 16.72 21.74
C HIS A 616 -28.24 18.23 21.96
N GLU A 617 -27.53 19.01 21.15
CA GLU A 617 -27.44 20.45 21.26
C GLU A 617 -28.75 21.16 20.89
N THR A 618 -29.49 20.60 19.92
CA THR A 618 -30.69 21.23 19.35
C THR A 618 -32.00 20.54 19.72
N ALA A 619 -31.95 19.30 20.19
CA ALA A 619 -33.07 18.39 20.34
C ALA A 619 -33.84 18.10 19.00
N ASP A 620 -33.23 18.40 17.84
CA ASP A 620 -33.80 18.09 16.52
C ASP A 620 -33.47 16.65 16.14
N SER A 621 -34.49 15.81 15.99
CA SER A 621 -34.32 14.39 15.69
C SER A 621 -33.71 14.12 14.31
N LYS A 622 -33.73 15.07 13.37
CA LYS A 622 -33.22 14.88 12.00
C LYS A 622 -31.75 14.40 12.00
N TYR A 623 -30.95 14.95 12.89
CA TYR A 623 -29.54 14.59 13.00
C TYR A 623 -29.37 13.14 13.51
N ARG A 624 -30.08 12.80 14.58
CA ARG A 624 -30.09 11.45 15.15
C ARG A 624 -30.62 10.42 14.14
N ASP A 625 -31.69 10.74 13.42
CA ASP A 625 -32.33 9.83 12.47
C ASP A 625 -31.43 9.53 11.29
N VAL A 626 -30.72 10.51 10.76
CA VAL A 626 -29.72 10.34 9.69
C VAL A 626 -28.56 9.48 10.19
N ALA A 627 -27.98 9.82 11.33
CA ALA A 627 -26.86 9.08 11.89
C ALA A 627 -27.21 7.62 12.21
N LEU A 628 -28.39 7.35 12.78
CA LEU A 628 -28.86 5.99 13.08
C LEU A 628 -29.07 5.16 11.80
N LYS A 629 -29.73 5.73 10.78
CA LYS A 629 -29.95 5.03 9.51
C LYS A 629 -28.63 4.69 8.84
N HIS A 630 -27.69 5.63 8.82
CA HIS A 630 -26.36 5.37 8.30
C HIS A 630 -25.66 4.25 9.06
N ALA A 631 -25.61 4.31 10.39
CA ALA A 631 -24.92 3.32 11.22
C ALA A 631 -25.52 1.91 11.05
N LEU A 632 -26.85 1.77 11.00
CA LEU A 632 -27.51 0.48 10.77
C LEU A 632 -27.22 -0.08 9.38
N ARG A 633 -27.22 0.76 8.35
CA ARG A 633 -26.86 0.37 6.99
C ARG A 633 -25.38 -0.01 6.88
N ALA A 634 -24.51 0.73 7.53
CA ALA A 634 -23.08 0.44 7.58
C ALA A 634 -22.80 -0.91 8.26
N ALA A 635 -23.52 -1.24 9.34
CA ALA A 635 -23.40 -2.54 9.98
C ALA A 635 -23.74 -3.71 9.03
N ASP A 636 -24.71 -3.52 8.12
CA ASP A 636 -25.10 -4.55 7.15
C ASP A 636 -24.16 -4.67 5.95
N TRP A 637 -23.49 -3.58 5.55
CA TRP A 637 -22.77 -3.55 4.30
C TRP A 637 -21.25 -3.61 4.44
N PHE A 638 -20.71 -3.12 5.54
CA PHE A 638 -19.26 -3.01 5.73
C PHE A 638 -18.67 -4.09 6.62
N ILE A 639 -19.49 -4.77 7.44
CA ILE A 639 -18.98 -5.71 8.45
C ILE A 639 -19.22 -7.14 8.00
N ARG A 640 -18.16 -7.93 7.90
CA ARG A 640 -18.23 -9.36 7.60
C ARG A 640 -18.58 -10.15 8.88
N ASN A 641 -19.00 -11.40 8.70
CA ASN A 641 -19.43 -12.27 9.81
C ASN A 641 -18.32 -12.55 10.83
N ASP A 642 -17.06 -12.50 10.41
CA ASP A 642 -15.88 -12.67 11.26
C ASP A 642 -15.46 -11.39 12.01
N GLY A 643 -16.07 -10.27 11.70
CA GLY A 643 -15.75 -8.96 12.28
C GLY A 643 -14.78 -8.15 11.49
N SER A 644 -14.20 -8.67 10.41
CA SER A 644 -13.36 -7.91 9.50
C SER A 644 -14.19 -6.85 8.74
N VAL A 645 -13.53 -5.76 8.35
CA VAL A 645 -14.19 -4.55 7.87
C VAL A 645 -13.83 -4.27 6.42
N ILE A 646 -14.84 -4.02 5.59
CA ILE A 646 -14.72 -3.54 4.22
C ILE A 646 -14.53 -2.02 4.26
N GLN A 647 -13.57 -1.49 3.52
CA GLN A 647 -13.28 -0.06 3.57
C GLN A 647 -14.28 0.78 2.77
N SER A 648 -14.68 0.34 1.56
CA SER A 648 -15.54 1.09 0.65
C SER A 648 -16.61 0.21 0.03
N VAL A 649 -17.82 0.77 -0.14
CA VAL A 649 -18.97 0.10 -0.77
C VAL A 649 -19.59 1.03 -1.80
N HIS A 650 -19.66 0.54 -3.04
CA HIS A 650 -20.37 1.20 -4.14
C HIS A 650 -21.79 0.68 -4.30
N TYR A 651 -22.70 1.58 -4.65
CA TYR A 651 -24.14 1.30 -4.73
C TYR A 651 -24.83 2.14 -5.81
N ASN A 652 -26.04 1.77 -6.19
CA ASN A 652 -26.90 2.61 -7.03
C ASN A 652 -27.61 3.68 -6.18
N PRO A 653 -27.26 4.98 -6.31
CA PRO A 653 -27.84 6.04 -5.49
C PRO A 653 -29.28 6.42 -5.86
N GLY A 654 -29.89 5.82 -6.89
CA GLY A 654 -31.23 6.10 -7.36
C GLY A 654 -31.28 7.07 -8.57
N ASP A 655 -32.45 7.74 -8.76
CA ASP A 655 -32.72 8.54 -9.96
C ASP A 655 -31.85 9.82 -10.12
N ASN A 656 -31.14 10.21 -9.05
CA ASN A 656 -30.26 11.37 -9.04
C ASN A 656 -28.81 11.01 -9.40
N ARG A 657 -28.60 9.98 -10.19
CA ARG A 657 -27.25 9.60 -10.64
C ARG A 657 -26.53 10.76 -11.30
N GLN A 658 -25.55 11.31 -10.64
CA GLN A 658 -24.47 12.00 -11.34
C GLN A 658 -23.40 10.96 -11.64
N GLN A 659 -22.88 10.96 -12.88
CA GLN A 659 -21.69 10.18 -13.18
C GLN A 659 -20.60 10.59 -12.18
N PHE A 660 -20.20 9.63 -11.35
CA PHE A 660 -19.18 9.86 -10.36
C PHE A 660 -17.84 9.91 -11.09
N GLN A 661 -17.19 11.04 -11.01
CA GLN A 661 -15.76 11.12 -11.30
C GLN A 661 -15.02 10.80 -10.00
N LEU A 662 -14.36 9.66 -9.94
CA LEU A 662 -13.32 9.46 -8.93
C LEU A 662 -12.40 10.68 -8.96
N SER A 663 -12.04 11.18 -7.80
CA SER A 663 -10.93 12.10 -7.65
C SER A 663 -9.70 11.41 -8.25
N GLY A 664 -9.34 11.75 -9.48
CA GLY A 664 -8.28 11.09 -10.22
C GLY A 664 -8.71 10.34 -11.47
N ASN A 665 -9.91 10.59 -12.07
CA ASN A 665 -10.21 10.33 -13.47
C ASN A 665 -10.79 8.96 -13.86
N GLY A 666 -11.60 8.31 -13.04
CA GLY A 666 -12.39 7.17 -13.50
C GLY A 666 -13.88 7.53 -13.58
N SER A 667 -14.54 7.25 -14.68
CA SER A 667 -16.00 7.19 -14.76
C SER A 667 -16.42 5.75 -14.49
N PHE A 668 -17.23 5.50 -13.45
CA PHE A 668 -17.86 4.20 -13.27
C PHE A 668 -19.14 4.13 -14.09
N VAL A 669 -19.28 3.07 -14.84
CA VAL A 669 -20.56 2.72 -15.48
C VAL A 669 -21.19 1.65 -14.61
N PHE A 670 -22.32 1.98 -13.95
CA PHE A 670 -23.08 0.99 -13.20
C PHE A 670 -23.60 -0.09 -14.14
N PRO A 671 -23.70 -1.36 -13.66
CA PRO A 671 -24.49 -2.35 -14.32
C PRO A 671 -25.90 -1.79 -14.57
N ASN A 672 -26.41 -1.90 -15.78
CA ASN A 672 -27.72 -1.36 -16.18
C ASN A 672 -28.88 -1.98 -15.40
N ASP A 673 -28.66 -3.12 -14.73
CA ASP A 673 -29.64 -3.91 -13.98
C ASP A 673 -29.63 -3.64 -12.47
N ALA A 674 -28.68 -2.88 -11.93
CA ALA A 674 -28.64 -2.53 -10.52
C ALA A 674 -29.85 -1.62 -10.15
N LYS A 675 -30.63 -2.03 -9.15
CA LYS A 675 -31.79 -1.28 -8.68
C LYS A 675 -31.38 -0.14 -7.76
N PRO A 676 -32.18 0.96 -7.70
CA PRO A 676 -31.95 2.02 -6.73
C PRO A 676 -31.82 1.49 -5.31
N GLY A 677 -30.78 1.89 -4.59
CA GLY A 677 -30.48 1.43 -3.23
C GLY A 677 -29.80 0.08 -3.13
N GLU A 678 -29.46 -0.55 -4.25
CA GLU A 678 -28.75 -1.82 -4.30
C GLU A 678 -27.24 -1.60 -4.22
N ARG A 679 -26.57 -2.43 -3.39
CA ARG A 679 -25.10 -2.51 -3.35
C ARG A 679 -24.61 -3.17 -4.63
N VAL A 680 -23.57 -2.59 -5.24
CA VAL A 680 -23.03 -3.03 -6.52
C VAL A 680 -21.72 -3.80 -6.34
N PHE A 681 -20.73 -3.22 -5.64
CA PHE A 681 -19.45 -3.89 -5.38
C PHE A 681 -18.73 -3.31 -4.17
N TYR A 682 -17.72 -4.05 -3.71
CA TYR A 682 -16.81 -3.62 -2.66
C TYR A 682 -15.51 -3.07 -3.26
N HIS A 683 -14.90 -2.12 -2.56
CA HIS A 683 -13.66 -1.50 -2.97
C HIS A 683 -12.80 -1.11 -1.75
N THR A 684 -11.58 -0.67 -2.01
CA THR A 684 -10.72 -0.01 -1.03
C THR A 684 -9.96 1.13 -1.69
N HIS A 685 -9.95 2.30 -1.07
CA HIS A 685 -9.15 3.45 -1.47
C HIS A 685 -7.84 3.53 -0.69
N GLN A 686 -7.75 2.86 0.46
CA GLN A 686 -6.67 3.02 1.43
C GLN A 686 -6.10 1.70 1.93
N GLY A 687 -6.87 0.60 1.91
CA GLY A 687 -6.43 -0.74 2.32
C GLY A 687 -5.66 -1.46 1.21
N TYR A 688 -5.15 -2.63 1.53
CA TYR A 688 -4.45 -3.49 0.58
C TYR A 688 -5.39 -4.04 -0.50
N SER A 689 -6.50 -4.63 -0.08
CA SER A 689 -7.54 -5.20 -0.94
C SER A 689 -8.91 -5.01 -0.30
N TRP A 690 -9.97 -5.03 -1.10
CA TRP A 690 -11.33 -5.05 -0.56
C TRP A 690 -11.63 -6.37 0.20
N GLU A 691 -10.89 -7.44 -0.09
CA GLU A 691 -11.02 -8.74 0.58
C GLU A 691 -10.32 -8.76 1.94
N THR A 692 -9.35 -7.88 2.17
CA THR A 692 -8.62 -7.75 3.44
C THR A 692 -9.33 -6.78 4.40
N SER A 693 -8.69 -6.43 5.48
CA SER A 693 -9.25 -5.52 6.49
C SER A 693 -8.23 -4.46 6.88
N TRP A 694 -8.34 -3.30 6.24
CA TRP A 694 -7.49 -2.16 6.54
C TRP A 694 -7.58 -1.77 8.01
N SER A 695 -6.46 -1.78 8.74
CA SER A 695 -6.46 -1.72 10.20
C SER A 695 -7.04 -0.43 10.76
N ARG A 696 -6.74 0.74 10.13
CA ARG A 696 -7.31 2.01 10.55
C ARG A 696 -8.80 2.10 10.27
N GLY A 697 -9.27 1.61 9.12
CA GLY A 697 -10.70 1.52 8.82
C GLY A 697 -11.44 0.62 9.82
N THR A 698 -10.81 -0.48 10.21
CA THR A 698 -11.36 -1.38 11.24
C THR A 698 -11.41 -0.70 12.61
N ALA A 699 -10.40 0.09 12.96
CA ALA A 699 -10.39 0.88 14.19
C ALA A 699 -11.44 2.01 14.17
N TRP A 700 -11.64 2.68 13.01
CA TRP A 700 -12.72 3.65 12.83
C TRP A 700 -14.11 3.01 13.01
N ALA A 701 -14.30 1.81 12.45
CA ALA A 701 -15.54 1.06 12.63
C ALA A 701 -15.80 0.75 14.12
N LEU A 702 -14.81 0.19 14.81
CA LEU A 702 -14.95 -0.09 16.26
C LEU A 702 -15.37 1.14 17.05
N TYR A 703 -14.64 2.24 16.89
CA TYR A 703 -14.91 3.47 17.63
C TYR A 703 -16.28 4.05 17.26
N GLY A 704 -16.59 4.11 15.97
CA GLY A 704 -17.84 4.65 15.44
C GLY A 704 -19.07 3.84 15.88
N PHE A 705 -19.02 2.51 15.83
CA PHE A 705 -20.14 1.65 16.28
C PHE A 705 -20.32 1.67 17.80
N ALA A 706 -19.23 1.72 18.59
CA ALA A 706 -19.31 1.89 20.02
C ALA A 706 -19.96 3.23 20.38
N THR A 707 -19.59 4.31 19.66
CA THR A 707 -20.22 5.63 19.79
C THR A 707 -21.71 5.56 19.43
N ALA A 708 -22.05 4.97 18.30
CA ALA A 708 -23.45 4.85 17.86
C ALA A 708 -24.29 4.04 18.85
N TYR A 709 -23.76 2.99 19.45
CA TYR A 709 -24.43 2.27 20.54
C TYR A 709 -24.59 3.13 21.79
N ARG A 710 -23.59 3.90 22.19
CA ARG A 710 -23.69 4.84 23.33
C ARG A 710 -24.87 5.79 23.16
N GLU A 711 -25.04 6.33 21.94
CA GLU A 711 -26.07 7.33 21.61
C GLU A 711 -27.47 6.73 21.43
N THR A 712 -27.58 5.49 21.01
CA THR A 712 -28.88 4.91 20.59
C THR A 712 -29.36 3.78 21.46
N ARG A 713 -28.47 3.06 22.11
CA ARG A 713 -28.71 1.79 22.81
C ARG A 713 -29.29 0.69 21.93
N ASP A 714 -29.08 0.79 20.60
CA ASP A 714 -29.51 -0.25 19.66
C ASP A 714 -28.63 -1.50 19.82
N PRO A 715 -29.20 -2.68 20.13
CA PRO A 715 -28.43 -3.90 20.40
C PRO A 715 -27.65 -4.42 19.19
N LYS A 716 -28.08 -4.12 17.97
CA LYS A 716 -27.37 -4.49 16.75
C LYS A 716 -26.01 -3.76 16.70
N LEU A 717 -25.99 -2.46 17.03
CA LEU A 717 -24.76 -1.67 17.02
C LEU A 717 -23.78 -2.12 18.11
N LEU A 718 -24.28 -2.56 19.30
CA LEU A 718 -23.42 -3.18 20.31
C LEU A 718 -22.80 -4.49 19.80
N HIS A 719 -23.65 -5.36 19.24
CA HIS A 719 -23.16 -6.62 18.69
C HIS A 719 -22.10 -6.39 17.61
N THR A 720 -22.35 -5.48 16.69
CA THR A 720 -21.41 -5.10 15.64
C THR A 720 -20.08 -4.61 16.22
N ALA A 721 -20.11 -3.68 17.20
CA ALA A 721 -18.89 -3.19 17.85
C ALA A 721 -18.11 -4.30 18.57
N GLN A 722 -18.81 -5.24 19.24
CA GLN A 722 -18.19 -6.38 19.92
C GLN A 722 -17.55 -7.36 18.93
N THR A 723 -18.21 -7.65 17.80
CA THR A 723 -17.66 -8.53 16.76
C THR A 723 -16.39 -7.96 16.15
N ILE A 724 -16.37 -6.64 15.87
CA ILE A 724 -15.16 -5.95 15.37
C ILE A 724 -14.05 -5.97 16.44
N ALA A 725 -14.39 -5.71 17.72
CA ALA A 725 -13.42 -5.73 18.80
C ALA A 725 -12.78 -7.13 18.98
N ASP A 726 -13.59 -8.17 18.94
CA ASP A 726 -13.15 -9.56 19.07
C ASP A 726 -12.22 -9.92 17.88
N TYR A 727 -12.53 -9.46 16.65
CA TYR A 727 -11.68 -9.62 15.47
C TYR A 727 -10.34 -8.88 15.65
N ILE A 728 -10.36 -7.60 16.01
CA ILE A 728 -9.12 -6.82 16.23
C ILE A 728 -8.22 -7.53 17.25
N ILE A 729 -8.78 -7.98 18.37
CA ILE A 729 -8.02 -8.63 19.45
C ILE A 729 -7.36 -9.93 18.97
N ALA A 730 -8.06 -10.70 18.14
CA ALA A 730 -7.55 -11.95 17.59
C ALA A 730 -6.39 -11.73 16.60
N GLU A 731 -6.45 -10.65 15.80
CA GLU A 731 -5.50 -10.38 14.73
C GLU A 731 -4.32 -9.48 15.16
N LEU A 732 -4.34 -8.90 16.38
CA LEU A 732 -3.26 -8.03 16.84
C LEU A 732 -1.95 -8.80 17.05
N PRO A 733 -0.82 -8.26 16.56
CA PRO A 733 0.50 -8.76 16.89
C PRO A 733 0.80 -8.75 18.40
N GLU A 734 1.85 -9.47 18.81
CA GLU A 734 2.23 -9.59 20.22
C GLU A 734 2.42 -8.26 20.93
N ASP A 735 2.96 -7.24 20.26
CA ASP A 735 3.13 -5.89 20.82
C ASP A 735 1.83 -5.06 20.83
N GLY A 736 0.73 -5.56 20.29
CA GLY A 736 -0.58 -4.89 20.29
C GLY A 736 -0.74 -3.75 19.29
N VAL A 737 0.23 -3.50 18.42
CA VAL A 737 0.13 -2.48 17.36
C VAL A 737 -0.11 -3.19 16.04
N PRO A 738 -1.23 -2.94 15.34
CA PRO A 738 -1.56 -3.65 14.12
C PRO A 738 -0.60 -3.31 12.98
N TRP A 739 -0.55 -4.21 12.01
CA TRP A 739 -0.03 -3.91 10.70
C TRP A 739 -0.95 -2.93 9.98
N TYR A 740 -0.47 -2.32 8.90
CA TYR A 740 -1.26 -1.46 8.02
C TYR A 740 -2.60 -2.12 7.58
N ASP A 741 -2.58 -3.42 7.32
CA ASP A 741 -3.76 -4.22 6.99
C ASP A 741 -3.67 -5.56 7.74
N PHE A 742 -4.80 -6.07 8.27
CA PHE A 742 -4.81 -7.26 9.11
C PHE A 742 -4.61 -8.57 8.33
N CYS A 743 -5.14 -8.67 7.11
CA CYS A 743 -5.18 -9.92 6.35
C CYS A 743 -4.13 -9.95 5.23
N ASP A 744 -2.99 -9.40 5.49
CA ASP A 744 -1.96 -9.22 4.50
C ASP A 744 -1.07 -10.47 4.38
N GLU A 745 -1.54 -11.50 3.69
CA GLU A 745 -0.75 -12.69 3.39
C GLU A 745 0.32 -12.46 2.32
N GLY A 746 0.21 -11.40 1.53
CA GLY A 746 1.08 -11.14 0.38
C GLY A 746 1.89 -9.86 0.49
N VAL A 747 1.63 -8.99 1.45
CA VAL A 747 2.32 -7.73 1.57
C VAL A 747 3.50 -7.87 2.50
N MET A 748 4.65 -7.81 1.93
CA MET A 748 5.93 -7.79 2.62
C MET A 748 6.21 -6.45 3.31
N TYR A 749 5.26 -5.52 3.20
CA TYR A 749 5.19 -4.27 3.95
C TYR A 749 4.36 -4.46 5.18
N ARG A 750 4.97 -5.00 6.15
CA ARG A 750 4.35 -5.02 7.46
C ARG A 750 4.67 -3.73 8.18
N ASN A 751 4.31 -2.59 7.57
CA ASN A 751 4.35 -1.33 8.28
C ASN A 751 3.34 -1.38 9.42
N ARG A 752 3.79 -0.94 10.59
CA ARG A 752 2.90 -0.75 11.73
C ARG A 752 1.98 0.43 11.47
N ASP A 753 0.79 0.40 12.02
CA ASP A 753 -0.07 1.57 12.09
C ASP A 753 -0.40 1.93 13.53
N THR A 754 0.44 2.80 14.12
CA THR A 754 0.22 3.32 15.47
C THR A 754 -1.04 4.17 15.58
N SER A 755 -1.50 4.75 14.45
CA SER A 755 -2.76 5.48 14.44
C SER A 755 -3.95 4.56 14.60
N ALA A 756 -3.96 3.42 13.90
CA ALA A 756 -4.98 2.39 14.08
C ALA A 756 -4.99 1.85 15.52
N ALA A 757 -3.79 1.60 16.09
CA ALA A 757 -3.66 1.19 17.49
C ALA A 757 -4.26 2.21 18.48
N ALA A 758 -3.95 3.50 18.31
CA ALA A 758 -4.46 4.56 19.17
C ALA A 758 -5.98 4.68 19.10
N ILE A 759 -6.55 4.63 17.88
CA ILE A 759 -8.00 4.68 17.66
C ILE A 759 -8.68 3.44 18.25
N ALA A 760 -8.14 2.25 18.00
CA ALA A 760 -8.67 0.99 18.51
C ALA A 760 -8.64 0.96 20.05
N SER A 761 -7.56 1.46 20.68
CA SER A 761 -7.45 1.57 22.13
C SER A 761 -8.58 2.44 22.72
N GLY A 762 -8.84 3.63 22.14
CA GLY A 762 -9.96 4.48 22.53
C GLY A 762 -11.32 3.80 22.33
N GLY A 763 -11.52 3.13 21.20
CA GLY A 763 -12.73 2.37 20.89
C GLY A 763 -12.99 1.21 21.87
N LEU A 764 -11.93 0.46 22.22
CA LEU A 764 -12.01 -0.62 23.22
C LEU A 764 -12.34 -0.11 24.62
N LEU A 765 -11.75 1.01 25.04
CA LEU A 765 -12.10 1.63 26.35
C LEU A 765 -13.56 2.05 26.38
N GLN A 766 -14.05 2.68 25.32
CA GLN A 766 -15.44 3.06 25.21
C GLN A 766 -16.36 1.84 25.23
N LEU A 767 -16.04 0.79 24.48
CA LEU A 767 -16.81 -0.43 24.43
C LEU A 767 -16.80 -1.17 25.78
N ALA A 768 -15.67 -1.18 26.50
CA ALA A 768 -15.55 -1.75 27.83
C ALA A 768 -16.54 -1.11 28.81
N ALA A 769 -16.65 0.23 28.78
CA ALA A 769 -17.59 0.96 29.63
C ALA A 769 -19.06 0.71 29.27
N LEU A 770 -19.36 0.27 28.06
CA LEU A 770 -20.72 0.02 27.55
C LEU A 770 -21.13 -1.45 27.62
N THR A 771 -20.19 -2.35 27.83
CA THR A 771 -20.40 -3.81 27.83
C THR A 771 -20.87 -4.25 29.22
N ARG A 772 -22.04 -4.94 29.27
CA ARG A 772 -22.62 -5.45 30.55
C ARG A 772 -21.94 -6.71 31.08
N ASP A 773 -21.40 -7.54 30.18
CA ASP A 773 -20.63 -8.72 30.56
C ASP A 773 -19.29 -8.27 31.15
N ALA A 774 -19.08 -8.53 32.42
CA ALA A 774 -17.91 -8.08 33.16
C ALA A 774 -16.60 -8.71 32.65
N HIS A 775 -16.63 -9.95 32.17
CA HIS A 775 -15.45 -10.61 31.61
C HIS A 775 -15.05 -9.98 30.28
N LYS A 776 -16.02 -9.76 29.38
CA LYS A 776 -15.77 -9.06 28.11
C LYS A 776 -15.32 -7.61 28.34
N ALA A 777 -16.01 -6.90 29.23
CA ALA A 777 -15.63 -5.53 29.59
C ALA A 777 -14.18 -5.43 30.10
N GLN A 778 -13.79 -6.36 30.99
CA GLN A 778 -12.41 -6.42 31.49
C GLN A 778 -11.41 -6.79 30.38
N ALA A 779 -11.76 -7.72 29.49
CA ALA A 779 -10.90 -8.12 28.37
C ALA A 779 -10.63 -6.93 27.43
N TYR A 780 -11.68 -6.18 27.03
CA TYR A 780 -11.55 -5.00 26.19
C TYR A 780 -10.70 -3.90 26.87
N ARG A 781 -10.93 -3.67 28.16
CA ARG A 781 -10.15 -2.71 28.93
C ARG A 781 -8.68 -3.10 29.01
N SER A 782 -8.38 -4.34 29.38
CA SER A 782 -7.01 -4.83 29.51
C SER A 782 -6.27 -4.77 28.17
N GLN A 783 -6.96 -5.04 27.08
CA GLN A 783 -6.39 -4.93 25.74
C GLN A 783 -6.10 -3.48 25.35
N ALA A 784 -7.01 -2.54 25.67
CA ALA A 784 -6.79 -1.12 25.45
C ALA A 784 -5.57 -0.59 26.25
N GLU A 785 -5.45 -0.99 27.52
CA GLU A 785 -4.30 -0.64 28.36
C GLU A 785 -2.99 -1.22 27.80
N ARG A 786 -3.00 -2.49 27.34
CA ARG A 786 -1.83 -3.13 26.71
C ARG A 786 -1.38 -2.39 25.45
N ILE A 787 -2.31 -2.06 24.56
CA ILE A 787 -2.03 -1.29 23.34
C ILE A 787 -1.43 0.08 23.72
N THR A 788 -2.05 0.78 24.66
CA THR A 788 -1.60 2.11 25.10
C THR A 788 -0.19 2.06 25.68
N HIS A 789 0.11 1.08 26.56
CA HIS A 789 1.47 0.91 27.08
C HIS A 789 2.49 0.61 25.99
N SER A 790 2.15 -0.21 25.01
CA SER A 790 3.02 -0.44 23.84
C SER A 790 3.29 0.86 23.08
N LEU A 791 2.25 1.64 22.80
CA LEU A 791 2.40 2.91 22.08
C LEU A 791 3.32 3.89 22.83
N ILE A 792 3.12 4.07 24.13
CA ILE A 792 3.88 5.07 24.91
C ILE A 792 5.33 4.65 25.19
N ASP A 793 5.60 3.35 25.29
CA ASP A 793 6.93 2.86 25.63
C ASP A 793 7.79 2.54 24.39
N ARG A 794 7.15 2.11 23.29
CA ARG A 794 7.84 1.60 22.11
C ARG A 794 7.77 2.51 20.89
N TYR A 795 6.78 3.40 20.83
CA TYR A 795 6.50 4.22 19.64
C TYR A 795 6.48 5.72 19.92
N LEU A 796 6.33 6.16 21.18
CA LEU A 796 6.37 7.57 21.56
C LEU A 796 7.79 7.97 22.01
N THR A 797 8.39 8.94 21.32
CA THR A 797 9.79 9.35 21.59
C THR A 797 9.99 10.08 22.92
N PRO A 798 11.17 9.90 23.55
CA PRO A 798 12.29 9.03 23.16
C PRO A 798 11.94 7.56 23.39
N THR A 799 12.17 6.70 22.40
CA THR A 799 11.86 5.26 22.53
C THR A 799 12.99 4.46 23.18
N TYR A 800 14.17 5.05 23.25
CA TYR A 800 15.38 4.47 23.86
C TYR A 800 16.29 5.57 24.41
N LYS A 801 17.28 5.18 25.21
CA LYS A 801 18.26 6.12 25.77
C LYS A 801 19.20 6.62 24.66
N GLY A 802 19.18 7.93 24.42
CA GLY A 802 19.97 8.55 23.36
C GLY A 802 19.20 8.79 22.06
N ASP A 803 17.89 8.53 22.05
CA ASP A 803 17.01 8.89 20.93
C ASP A 803 17.07 10.40 20.68
N ALA A 804 17.61 10.80 19.52
CA ALA A 804 17.79 12.20 19.17
C ALA A 804 16.52 12.86 18.61
N THR A 805 15.47 12.09 18.37
CA THR A 805 14.18 12.64 17.91
C THR A 805 13.56 13.51 19.00
N PRO A 806 12.95 14.64 18.64
CA PRO A 806 12.24 15.45 19.61
C PRO A 806 11.25 14.62 20.44
N PRO A 807 11.11 14.90 21.74
CA PRO A 807 10.21 14.13 22.59
C PRO A 807 8.75 14.34 22.19
N GLY A 808 7.96 13.28 22.29
CA GLY A 808 6.52 13.31 22.04
C GLY A 808 6.10 12.99 20.61
N VAL A 809 7.02 12.56 19.74
CA VAL A 809 6.70 12.10 18.39
C VAL A 809 6.17 10.67 18.43
N LEU A 810 4.94 10.44 18.03
CA LEU A 810 4.37 9.10 17.84
C LEU A 810 4.76 8.60 16.45
N ARG A 811 5.69 7.66 16.40
CA ARG A 811 6.25 7.08 15.17
C ARG A 811 5.37 5.98 14.59
N HIS A 812 5.62 5.62 13.34
CA HIS A 812 5.12 4.43 12.67
C HIS A 812 3.59 4.38 12.53
N GLY A 813 2.99 5.50 12.17
CA GLY A 813 1.64 5.53 11.62
C GLY A 813 1.70 5.26 10.11
N SER A 814 0.77 4.46 9.58
CA SER A 814 0.69 4.18 8.17
C SER A 814 -0.33 5.10 7.49
N GLY A 815 0.15 6.00 6.64
CA GLY A 815 -0.68 6.94 5.87
C GLY A 815 -1.51 6.26 4.78
N THR A 816 -1.72 6.98 3.67
CA THR A 816 -2.32 6.41 2.46
C THR A 816 -1.25 5.63 1.70
N HIS A 817 -1.49 4.35 1.41
CA HIS A 817 -0.52 3.40 0.84
C HIS A 817 0.77 3.36 1.65
N PRO A 818 1.13 2.29 2.28
CA PRO A 818 1.88 2.16 3.53
C PRO A 818 3.06 3.13 3.68
N ALA A 819 2.79 4.43 3.74
CA ALA A 819 3.76 5.46 4.03
C ALA A 819 3.94 5.52 5.54
N ASP A 820 5.16 5.22 6.02
CA ASP A 820 5.52 5.24 7.43
C ASP A 820 5.84 6.66 7.91
N GLY A 821 5.08 7.16 8.86
CA GLY A 821 5.25 8.51 9.38
C GLY A 821 4.58 8.73 10.73
N MET A 822 4.72 9.93 11.27
CA MET A 822 3.84 10.38 12.35
C MET A 822 2.53 10.86 11.73
N LEU A 823 1.40 10.60 12.40
CA LEU A 823 0.06 10.97 11.92
C LEU A 823 -0.70 11.73 13.00
N ILE A 824 -1.27 12.90 12.62
CA ILE A 824 -1.89 13.80 13.59
C ILE A 824 -3.09 13.17 14.30
N TYR A 825 -3.91 12.41 13.61
CA TYR A 825 -5.03 11.72 14.23
C TYR A 825 -4.58 10.57 15.15
N GLY A 826 -3.46 9.89 14.85
CA GLY A 826 -2.87 8.91 15.76
C GLY A 826 -2.42 9.53 17.07
N GLN A 827 -1.77 10.69 17.01
CA GLN A 827 -1.34 11.45 18.16
C GLN A 827 -2.54 11.94 18.99
N TYR A 828 -3.58 12.48 18.34
CA TYR A 828 -4.81 12.91 18.99
C TYR A 828 -5.48 11.78 19.78
N TYR A 829 -5.71 10.61 19.16
CA TYR A 829 -6.39 9.51 19.84
C TYR A 829 -5.55 8.90 20.96
N LEU A 830 -4.22 8.91 20.83
CA LEU A 830 -3.33 8.55 21.93
C LEU A 830 -3.49 9.52 23.11
N LEU A 831 -3.46 10.84 22.86
CA LEU A 831 -3.66 11.86 23.90
C LEU A 831 -5.02 11.70 24.59
N GLU A 832 -6.09 11.48 23.81
CA GLU A 832 -7.44 11.27 24.33
C GLU A 832 -7.51 10.06 25.26
N THR A 833 -6.97 8.93 24.81
CA THR A 833 -6.94 7.69 25.59
C THR A 833 -6.12 7.83 26.87
N LEU A 834 -4.96 8.51 26.80
CA LEU A 834 -4.11 8.76 27.96
C LEU A 834 -4.80 9.60 29.02
N ILE A 835 -5.50 10.66 28.63
CA ILE A 835 -6.26 11.51 29.55
C ILE A 835 -7.36 10.70 30.25
N GLN A 836 -8.06 9.84 29.54
CA GLN A 836 -9.10 8.97 30.12
C GLN A 836 -8.50 7.98 31.13
N LEU A 837 -7.39 7.33 30.79
CA LEU A 837 -6.74 6.35 31.68
C LEU A 837 -6.11 7.00 32.91
N ASP A 838 -5.45 8.16 32.79
CA ASP A 838 -4.84 8.90 33.88
C ASP A 838 -5.90 9.42 34.85
N SER A 839 -7.02 9.92 34.33
CA SER A 839 -8.15 10.38 35.14
C SER A 839 -8.80 9.25 35.94
N ALA A 840 -8.93 8.06 35.36
CA ALA A 840 -9.47 6.89 36.06
C ALA A 840 -8.61 6.43 37.22
N ILE A 841 -7.28 6.54 37.12
CA ILE A 841 -6.34 6.23 38.21
C ILE A 841 -6.44 7.30 39.31
N SER A 842 -6.44 8.59 38.91
CA SER A 842 -6.41 9.73 39.83
C SER A 842 -7.68 9.83 40.71
N THR A 843 -8.81 9.44 40.18
CA THR A 843 -10.11 9.46 40.87
C THR A 843 -10.38 8.23 41.74
N GLY A 844 -9.50 7.24 41.73
CA GLY A 844 -9.72 5.98 42.44
C GLY A 844 -10.94 5.17 41.91
N ASN A 845 -11.57 5.65 40.88
CA ASN A 845 -12.68 5.02 40.20
C ASN A 845 -12.14 3.94 39.23
N ARG A 846 -11.74 2.78 39.78
CA ARG A 846 -12.00 1.56 39.05
C ARG A 846 -13.52 1.50 38.91
N PRO A 847 -14.12 1.66 37.72
CA PRO A 847 -15.55 1.49 37.62
C PRO A 847 -15.87 0.10 38.12
N ALA A 848 -16.56 0.02 39.27
CA ALA A 848 -17.21 -1.21 39.67
C ALA A 848 -18.15 -1.60 38.53
N ALA A 849 -18.10 -2.83 38.12
CA ALA A 849 -19.08 -3.41 37.24
C ALA A 849 -20.48 -3.09 37.79
N GLN A 850 -21.18 -2.14 37.18
CA GLN A 850 -22.61 -1.90 37.33
C GLN A 850 -23.32 -2.13 36.00
#